data_6516aa9f190e4f3465c7fab5fd3888ce
#
_entry.id   6516aa9f190e4f3465c7fab5fd3888ce
#
_cell.length_a   1.000
_cell.length_b   1.000
_cell.length_c   1.000
_cell.angle_alpha   90.00
_cell.angle_beta   90.00
_cell.angle_gamma   90.00
#
_symmetry.space_group_name_H-M   'P 1'
#
loop_
_entity.id
_entity.type
_entity.pdbx_description
1 polymer ?
#
loop_
_entity_poly.entity_id
_entity_poly.type
_entity_poly.pdbx_seq_one_letter_code
_entity_poly.pdbx_strand_id
1 'polypeptide(L)'
;MSTRAERFKEGPQTAQERRAGESALSDFADYVQQQQALRKPAVAGSQAATAASTNGASKNAHAELDILDSLDLADAKPRVRLKELLLDDGETRDDATRQLRGIIEDRLNEGHGECLFDVGLEDNGDRQLLTEQEWDAALARLKRIMNALAADWKILMTKNVPNSPVDVGNENMKQKGCIGKFMIRRRPKDVDDTIETRIAVVGNVDAGKSTLLGVLVKGTLDDGRGKTRVNLFRHKHEIESGRTSSVGMEILGFDTKGEVVVSAVPGRKLSWEEIGKRSAKVISFTDLAGHERYLRTTVFGLLSSEPNYCLLMVAANNGLIGMSKEHLGIALALNVPVMVVITKIDICPPQILQQTITQLTKILKSPGARKIPIFIKNREDCINTATQFVSQRICPIFQVSNVTGESLDLVREFLNILPHHGKYDVDAAFEFHINDTFSVPFVGTVVSGVVKSGVVHAGDTVLVGPDGLGQFATTTIRSIERKRISVPVCSAGQSASFALRRVRRKDVRKGMVVLLAKSDANPNAPVAQPKVYKEFIAEVLILSHATTIRTKYQAMLHVGPVSQTCAIIDIDRPYIRTGDRATVAFRFVQRPEFLCVGDRILFREGRTKGLGIVKQVGYDSTKPLNPDAPKDETESGVVKTSTKAVTSQA
;
A
#
# COMPACT_ATOMS: atom_id res chain seq x y z
N MET A 1 -18.54 3.27 47.15
CA MET A 1 -18.71 4.53 46.40
C MET A 1 -18.63 4.22 44.92
N SER A 2 -19.79 4.24 44.30
CA SER A 2 -20.00 3.82 42.91
C SER A 2 -19.77 5.00 41.96
N THR A 3 -18.79 4.93 41.08
CA THR A 3 -18.64 5.87 39.97
C THR A 3 -19.41 5.33 38.78
N ARG A 4 -20.51 5.96 38.58
CA ARG A 4 -21.48 5.78 37.52
C ARG A 4 -20.82 6.16 36.18
N ALA A 5 -20.41 5.17 35.37
CA ALA A 5 -20.10 5.38 33.94
C ALA A 5 -21.43 5.56 33.22
N GLU A 6 -21.77 6.79 32.89
CA GLU A 6 -22.89 7.10 32.00
C GLU A 6 -22.62 6.52 30.63
N ARG A 7 -23.27 5.41 30.32
CA ARG A 7 -23.38 4.88 28.95
C ARG A 7 -24.32 5.81 28.19
N PHE A 8 -23.77 6.69 27.38
CA PHE A 8 -24.53 7.34 26.34
C PHE A 8 -25.07 6.27 25.39
N LYS A 9 -26.35 5.98 25.48
CA LYS A 9 -27.09 5.19 24.50
C LYS A 9 -27.28 6.06 23.27
N GLU A 10 -26.35 6.00 22.34
CA GLU A 10 -26.57 6.55 21.01
C GLU A 10 -27.62 5.71 20.29
N GLY A 11 -28.61 6.38 19.71
CA GLY A 11 -29.63 5.73 18.91
C GLY A 11 -29.03 4.96 17.71
N PRO A 12 -29.67 3.89 17.23
CA PRO A 12 -29.18 3.15 16.09
C PRO A 12 -29.17 4.05 14.85
N GLN A 13 -28.01 4.19 14.18
CA GLN A 13 -27.95 4.79 12.84
C GLN A 13 -28.93 4.08 11.92
N THR A 14 -29.73 4.82 11.17
CA THR A 14 -30.68 4.24 10.23
C THR A 14 -29.92 3.44 9.16
N ALA A 15 -30.52 2.36 8.68
CA ALA A 15 -29.92 1.53 7.62
C ALA A 15 -29.63 2.37 6.34
N GLN A 16 -30.37 3.45 6.16
CA GLN A 16 -30.24 4.37 5.03
C GLN A 16 -28.99 5.26 5.14
N GLU A 17 -28.68 5.79 6.33
CA GLU A 17 -27.45 6.56 6.57
C GLU A 17 -26.18 5.71 6.39
N ARG A 18 -26.20 4.45 6.85
CA ARG A 18 -25.07 3.53 6.63
C ARG A 18 -24.85 3.24 5.15
N ARG A 19 -25.91 3.03 4.37
CA ARG A 19 -25.82 2.79 2.92
C ARG A 19 -25.32 4.02 2.17
N ALA A 20 -25.70 5.23 2.57
CA ALA A 20 -25.19 6.46 1.99
C ALA A 20 -23.68 6.63 2.20
N GLY A 21 -23.18 6.40 3.43
CA GLY A 21 -21.75 6.45 3.73
C GLY A 21 -20.94 5.37 3.00
N GLU A 22 -21.49 4.15 2.87
CA GLU A 22 -20.85 3.05 2.15
C GLU A 22 -20.75 3.32 0.64
N SER A 23 -21.80 3.89 0.02
CA SER A 23 -21.77 4.25 -1.41
C SER A 23 -20.76 5.37 -1.68
N ALA A 24 -20.77 6.40 -0.86
CA ALA A 24 -19.87 7.54 -0.98
C ALA A 24 -18.37 7.16 -0.85
N LEU A 25 -18.06 6.11 -0.07
CA LEU A 25 -16.67 5.64 0.10
C LEU A 25 -16.03 5.20 -1.22
N SER A 26 -16.75 4.42 -2.03
CA SER A 26 -16.20 3.93 -3.30
C SER A 26 -15.99 5.07 -4.30
N ASP A 27 -16.96 5.98 -4.40
CA ASP A 27 -16.87 7.12 -5.31
C ASP A 27 -15.74 8.07 -4.91
N PHE A 28 -15.51 8.22 -3.60
CA PHE A 28 -14.39 9.01 -3.09
C PHE A 28 -13.03 8.33 -3.31
N ALA A 29 -12.94 7.01 -3.18
CA ALA A 29 -11.71 6.27 -3.46
C ALA A 29 -11.31 6.39 -4.94
N ASP A 30 -12.27 6.24 -5.86
CA ASP A 30 -12.07 6.43 -7.30
C ASP A 30 -11.61 7.87 -7.62
N TYR A 31 -12.23 8.87 -6.99
CA TYR A 31 -11.82 10.27 -7.12
C TYR A 31 -10.40 10.55 -6.62
N VAL A 32 -10.02 10.02 -5.46
CA VAL A 32 -8.66 10.16 -4.92
C VAL A 32 -7.63 9.56 -5.88
N GLN A 33 -7.95 8.41 -6.50
CA GLN A 33 -7.10 7.78 -7.50
C GLN A 33 -6.93 8.66 -8.74
N GLN A 34 -8.00 9.28 -9.24
CA GLN A 34 -7.93 10.22 -10.37
C GLN A 34 -7.07 11.44 -10.03
N GLN A 35 -7.25 12.03 -8.84
CA GLN A 35 -6.45 13.19 -8.40
C GLN A 35 -4.95 12.85 -8.26
N GLN A 36 -4.61 11.63 -7.89
CA GLN A 36 -3.23 11.17 -7.85
C GLN A 36 -2.64 10.87 -9.24
N ALA A 37 -3.47 10.43 -10.19
CA ALA A 37 -3.06 10.23 -11.58
C ALA A 37 -2.75 11.55 -12.30
N LEU A 38 -3.50 12.62 -11.99
CA LEU A 38 -3.29 13.97 -12.53
C LEU A 38 -1.99 14.65 -12.03
N ARG A 39 -1.32 14.07 -11.03
CA ARG A 39 -0.06 14.57 -10.47
C ARG A 39 1.19 14.16 -11.23
N LYS A 40 1.09 13.47 -12.37
CA LYS A 40 2.26 13.22 -13.20
C LYS A 40 2.84 14.58 -13.62
N PRO A 41 4.12 14.90 -13.32
CA PRO A 41 4.77 16.02 -13.97
C PRO A 41 4.75 15.73 -15.47
N ALA A 42 4.24 16.68 -16.25
CA ALA A 42 4.39 16.64 -17.68
C ALA A 42 5.89 16.58 -17.96
N VAL A 43 6.34 15.52 -18.59
CA VAL A 43 7.69 15.43 -19.14
C VAL A 43 7.84 16.63 -20.08
N ALA A 44 8.76 17.53 -19.76
CA ALA A 44 9.08 18.69 -20.55
C ALA A 44 9.61 18.22 -21.92
N GLY A 45 8.81 18.44 -22.96
CA GLY A 45 9.16 18.15 -24.34
C GLY A 45 8.36 19.02 -25.28
N SER A 46 9.01 20.12 -25.71
CA SER A 46 8.77 20.98 -26.88
C SER A 46 7.50 21.81 -27.02
N GLN A 47 7.71 23.10 -26.81
CA GLN A 47 7.33 24.29 -27.60
C GLN A 47 5.98 24.38 -28.34
N ALA A 48 5.26 25.40 -27.93
CA ALA A 48 4.54 26.40 -28.72
C ALA A 48 3.28 25.99 -29.50
N ALA A 49 2.15 26.49 -29.04
CA ALA A 49 1.31 27.39 -29.83
C ALA A 49 0.20 28.01 -28.97
N THR A 50 0.13 29.30 -29.10
CA THR A 50 -0.78 30.27 -28.51
C THR A 50 -2.20 30.17 -29.06
N ALA A 51 -3.14 30.54 -28.17
CA ALA A 51 -4.37 31.32 -28.36
C ALA A 51 -5.62 30.61 -28.89
N ALA A 52 -6.63 30.63 -28.11
CA ALA A 52 -7.85 31.43 -28.24
C ALA A 52 -9.05 30.74 -27.56
N SER A 53 -9.70 31.53 -26.73
CA SER A 53 -10.99 31.27 -26.11
C SER A 53 -12.11 31.08 -27.12
N THR A 54 -13.10 30.25 -26.86
CA THR A 54 -14.49 30.67 -26.70
C THR A 54 -15.42 29.47 -26.51
N ASN A 55 -16.45 29.73 -25.71
CA ASN A 55 -17.65 28.99 -25.35
C ASN A 55 -18.31 28.13 -26.44
N GLY A 56 -18.86 26.97 -26.02
CA GLY A 56 -19.86 26.25 -26.80
C GLY A 56 -20.22 24.90 -26.25
N ALA A 57 -21.38 24.77 -25.68
CA ALA A 57 -21.92 23.57 -25.04
C ALA A 57 -22.13 22.37 -25.98
N SER A 58 -21.90 21.19 -25.39
CA SER A 58 -22.65 19.93 -25.58
C SER A 58 -23.12 19.54 -26.97
N LYS A 59 -22.47 18.49 -27.46
CA LYS A 59 -22.94 17.35 -28.27
C LYS A 59 -21.78 16.86 -29.15
N ASN A 60 -21.12 15.80 -28.78
CA ASN A 60 -20.39 14.90 -29.67
C ASN A 60 -19.33 14.07 -28.93
N ALA A 61 -19.72 13.37 -27.86
CA ALA A 61 -18.81 12.41 -27.17
C ALA A 61 -18.58 11.12 -27.97
N HIS A 62 -19.38 10.84 -29.01
CA HIS A 62 -19.20 9.67 -29.86
C HIS A 62 -18.34 9.93 -31.11
N ALA A 63 -18.25 11.17 -31.58
CA ALA A 63 -17.42 11.49 -32.75
C ALA A 63 -15.93 11.67 -32.43
N GLU A 64 -15.57 11.96 -31.18
CA GLU A 64 -14.16 12.06 -30.74
C GLU A 64 -13.50 10.68 -30.51
N LEU A 65 -14.28 9.65 -30.14
CA LEU A 65 -13.79 8.28 -30.01
C LEU A 65 -13.45 7.67 -31.38
N ASP A 66 -14.25 7.90 -32.42
CA ASP A 66 -14.00 7.42 -33.79
C ASP A 66 -12.80 8.14 -34.44
N ILE A 67 -12.47 9.35 -34.04
CA ILE A 67 -11.30 10.10 -34.56
C ILE A 67 -10.01 9.65 -33.86
N LEU A 68 -10.04 9.26 -32.59
CA LEU A 68 -8.88 8.70 -31.87
C LEU A 68 -8.52 7.30 -32.40
N ASP A 69 -9.52 6.46 -32.68
CA ASP A 69 -9.29 5.13 -33.30
C ASP A 69 -8.75 5.22 -34.73
N SER A 70 -9.04 6.31 -35.46
CA SER A 70 -8.54 6.51 -36.84
C SER A 70 -7.14 7.15 -36.91
N LEU A 71 -6.67 7.80 -35.85
CA LEU A 71 -5.33 8.42 -35.76
C LEU A 71 -4.24 7.43 -35.33
N ASP A 72 -4.58 6.37 -34.61
CA ASP A 72 -3.63 5.34 -34.17
C ASP A 72 -3.30 4.31 -35.28
N LEU A 73 -4.00 4.32 -36.42
CA LEU A 73 -3.80 3.35 -37.50
C LEU A 73 -2.74 3.74 -38.54
N ALA A 74 -2.24 4.98 -38.53
CA ALA A 74 -1.32 5.47 -39.55
C ALA A 74 0.17 5.26 -39.24
N ASP A 75 0.56 5.04 -37.96
CA ASP A 75 1.96 4.83 -37.56
C ASP A 75 2.20 3.50 -36.79
N ALA A 76 1.28 2.56 -36.88
CA ALA A 76 1.48 1.23 -36.30
C ALA A 76 2.58 0.52 -37.08
N LYS A 77 3.82 0.52 -36.57
CA LYS A 77 4.84 -0.46 -36.95
C LYS A 77 4.18 -1.84 -36.97
N PRO A 78 4.43 -2.69 -38.01
CA PRO A 78 3.83 -4.01 -38.06
C PRO A 78 4.10 -4.74 -36.75
N ARG A 79 3.04 -5.05 -36.00
CA ARG A 79 3.15 -5.79 -34.71
C ARG A 79 3.67 -7.18 -35.06
N VAL A 80 4.95 -7.40 -34.79
CA VAL A 80 5.56 -8.72 -34.97
C VAL A 80 4.91 -9.66 -33.96
N ARG A 81 4.35 -10.76 -34.43
CA ARG A 81 3.65 -11.73 -33.58
C ARG A 81 4.65 -12.42 -32.64
N LEU A 82 4.32 -12.57 -31.39
CA LEU A 82 5.19 -13.19 -30.39
C LEU A 82 5.60 -14.62 -30.79
N LYS A 83 4.68 -15.40 -31.41
CA LYS A 83 4.97 -16.74 -31.94
C LYS A 83 6.05 -16.69 -33.00
N GLU A 84 6.03 -15.72 -33.91
CA GLU A 84 7.03 -15.57 -34.99
C GLU A 84 8.42 -15.28 -34.35
N LEU A 85 8.48 -14.39 -33.37
CA LEU A 85 9.73 -14.10 -32.64
C LEU A 85 10.28 -15.31 -31.87
N LEU A 86 9.42 -16.17 -31.34
CA LEU A 86 9.80 -17.37 -30.64
C LEU A 86 10.33 -18.48 -31.55
N LEU A 87 9.89 -18.57 -32.79
CA LEU A 87 10.12 -19.70 -33.70
C LEU A 87 10.99 -19.39 -34.91
N ASP A 88 11.31 -18.11 -35.18
CA ASP A 88 12.11 -17.72 -36.34
C ASP A 88 13.52 -18.31 -36.28
N ASP A 89 13.80 -19.28 -37.15
CA ASP A 89 15.10 -19.94 -37.34
C ASP A 89 15.81 -19.57 -38.65
N GLY A 90 15.27 -18.58 -39.39
CA GLY A 90 15.79 -18.09 -40.66
C GLY A 90 16.97 -17.10 -40.53
N GLU A 91 17.24 -16.36 -41.62
CA GLU A 91 18.28 -15.32 -41.67
C GLU A 91 18.04 -14.19 -40.67
N THR A 92 16.79 -13.98 -40.27
CA THR A 92 16.34 -12.95 -39.28
C THR A 92 16.42 -13.39 -37.84
N ARG A 93 16.91 -14.60 -37.57
CA ARG A 93 16.98 -15.21 -36.23
C ARG A 93 17.59 -14.34 -35.14
N ASP A 94 18.68 -13.65 -35.47
CA ASP A 94 19.39 -12.81 -34.51
C ASP A 94 18.60 -11.54 -34.20
N ASP A 95 17.87 -10.99 -35.19
CA ASP A 95 17.01 -9.83 -34.98
C ASP A 95 15.74 -10.19 -34.19
N ALA A 96 15.12 -11.33 -34.49
CA ALA A 96 13.99 -11.85 -33.71
C ALA A 96 14.37 -12.10 -32.27
N THR A 97 15.55 -12.69 -32.02
CA THR A 97 16.09 -12.93 -30.69
C THR A 97 16.36 -11.62 -29.94
N ARG A 98 16.86 -10.58 -30.65
CA ARG A 98 17.12 -9.26 -30.08
C ARG A 98 15.80 -8.54 -29.73
N GLN A 99 14.80 -8.60 -30.60
CA GLN A 99 13.48 -8.03 -30.34
C GLN A 99 12.79 -8.71 -29.16
N LEU A 100 12.76 -10.06 -29.13
CA LEU A 100 12.17 -10.81 -28.02
C LEU A 100 12.88 -10.52 -26.69
N ARG A 101 14.22 -10.41 -26.71
CA ARG A 101 15.01 -10.00 -25.56
C ARG A 101 14.59 -8.60 -25.09
N GLY A 102 14.43 -7.63 -25.98
CA GLY A 102 13.97 -6.28 -25.66
C GLY A 102 12.61 -6.29 -24.99
N ILE A 103 11.63 -7.02 -25.53
CA ILE A 103 10.28 -7.15 -24.95
C ILE A 103 10.34 -7.71 -23.53
N ILE A 104 11.13 -8.75 -23.30
CA ILE A 104 11.26 -9.36 -21.97
C ILE A 104 11.99 -8.41 -21.00
N GLU A 105 13.02 -7.71 -21.48
CA GLU A 105 13.78 -6.73 -20.69
C GLU A 105 12.90 -5.56 -20.27
N ASP A 106 12.07 -5.03 -21.16
CA ASP A 106 11.11 -3.95 -20.88
C ASP A 106 10.09 -4.40 -19.82
N ARG A 107 9.51 -5.59 -19.97
CA ARG A 107 8.59 -6.15 -18.96
C ARG A 107 9.25 -6.38 -17.60
N LEU A 108 10.51 -6.82 -17.58
CA LEU A 108 11.28 -6.96 -16.35
C LEU A 108 11.56 -5.60 -15.69
N ASN A 109 11.81 -4.56 -16.49
CA ASN A 109 12.00 -3.20 -15.97
C ASN A 109 10.69 -2.63 -15.40
N GLU A 110 9.57 -2.79 -16.11
CA GLU A 110 8.24 -2.39 -15.64
C GLU A 110 7.84 -3.12 -14.34
N GLY A 111 8.19 -4.41 -14.23
CA GLY A 111 7.91 -5.25 -13.07
C GLY A 111 8.98 -5.19 -11.97
N HIS A 112 9.91 -4.22 -12.02
CA HIS A 112 10.99 -4.07 -11.03
C HIS A 112 11.86 -5.33 -10.84
N GLY A 113 12.11 -6.07 -11.94
CA GLY A 113 12.95 -7.26 -11.96
C GLY A 113 12.19 -8.58 -12.03
N GLU A 114 10.85 -8.56 -12.07
CA GLU A 114 10.03 -9.75 -12.31
C GLU A 114 8.92 -9.48 -13.33
N CYS A 115 8.55 -10.49 -14.09
CA CYS A 115 7.37 -10.43 -14.95
C CYS A 115 6.72 -11.81 -15.13
N LEU A 116 5.44 -11.78 -15.50
CA LEU A 116 4.73 -12.95 -16.00
C LEU A 116 4.77 -12.90 -17.53
N PHE A 117 5.12 -14.02 -18.15
CA PHE A 117 5.27 -14.14 -19.58
C PHE A 117 4.44 -15.32 -20.10
N ASP A 118 3.60 -15.04 -21.08
CA ASP A 118 2.73 -16.04 -21.69
C ASP A 118 3.35 -16.53 -23.01
N VAL A 119 3.38 -17.85 -23.20
CA VAL A 119 3.77 -18.51 -24.43
C VAL A 119 2.54 -19.18 -25.04
N GLY A 120 2.27 -18.90 -26.30
CA GLY A 120 1.04 -19.36 -26.98
C GLY A 120 -0.16 -18.43 -26.80
N LEU A 121 0.04 -17.25 -26.18
CA LEU A 121 -0.92 -16.16 -26.08
C LEU A 121 -0.24 -14.84 -26.45
N GLU A 122 -0.92 -14.03 -27.23
CA GLU A 122 -0.52 -12.65 -27.53
C GLU A 122 -1.05 -11.69 -26.44
N ASP A 123 -0.49 -10.49 -26.39
CA ASP A 123 -0.88 -9.46 -25.39
C ASP A 123 -2.34 -8.99 -25.53
N ASN A 124 -2.90 -9.08 -26.73
CA ASN A 124 -4.31 -8.81 -27.00
C ASN A 124 -5.26 -9.97 -26.62
N GLY A 125 -4.71 -11.09 -26.11
CA GLY A 125 -5.46 -12.29 -25.76
C GLY A 125 -5.69 -13.26 -26.91
N ASP A 126 -5.18 -12.99 -28.12
CA ASP A 126 -5.26 -13.90 -29.23
C ASP A 126 -4.44 -15.17 -28.98
N ARG A 127 -5.02 -16.33 -29.25
CA ARG A 127 -4.39 -17.62 -29.00
C ARG A 127 -3.57 -18.02 -30.22
N GLN A 128 -2.26 -18.10 -30.04
CA GLN A 128 -1.32 -18.61 -31.02
C GLN A 128 -0.72 -19.92 -30.53
N LEU A 129 -1.53 -20.95 -30.56
CA LEU A 129 -1.18 -22.29 -30.07
C LEU A 129 0.09 -22.83 -30.75
N LEU A 130 0.98 -23.45 -29.95
CA LEU A 130 2.19 -24.09 -30.42
C LEU A 130 1.98 -25.61 -30.53
N THR A 131 2.63 -26.22 -31.53
CA THR A 131 2.80 -27.68 -31.56
C THR A 131 3.83 -28.09 -30.51
N GLU A 132 3.94 -29.38 -30.19
CA GLU A 132 4.95 -29.87 -29.25
C GLU A 132 6.38 -29.54 -29.67
N GLN A 133 6.68 -29.65 -30.96
CA GLN A 133 8.01 -29.31 -31.53
C GLN A 133 8.29 -27.79 -31.43
N GLU A 134 7.30 -26.97 -31.78
CA GLU A 134 7.39 -25.52 -31.63
C GLU A 134 7.55 -25.10 -30.14
N TRP A 135 6.92 -25.83 -29.23
CA TRP A 135 7.06 -25.60 -27.79
C TRP A 135 8.49 -25.81 -27.31
N ASP A 136 9.11 -26.94 -27.70
CA ASP A 136 10.49 -27.23 -27.30
C ASP A 136 11.49 -26.23 -27.92
N ALA A 137 11.27 -25.81 -29.16
CA ALA A 137 12.08 -24.77 -29.80
C ALA A 137 11.95 -23.41 -29.09
N ALA A 138 10.71 -23.01 -28.75
CA ALA A 138 10.45 -21.79 -27.98
C ALA A 138 11.12 -21.80 -26.60
N LEU A 139 11.06 -22.93 -25.89
CA LEU A 139 11.75 -23.09 -24.59
C LEU A 139 13.28 -22.99 -24.72
N ALA A 140 13.87 -23.60 -25.76
CA ALA A 140 15.31 -23.52 -26.02
C ALA A 140 15.74 -22.08 -26.32
N ARG A 141 14.93 -21.29 -27.02
CA ARG A 141 15.18 -19.87 -27.29
C ARG A 141 15.06 -19.03 -26.02
N LEU A 142 13.98 -19.19 -25.27
CA LEU A 142 13.79 -18.50 -23.98
C LEU A 142 14.95 -18.77 -23.04
N LYS A 143 15.42 -20.01 -22.93
CA LYS A 143 16.56 -20.36 -22.06
C LYS A 143 17.83 -19.57 -22.44
N ARG A 144 18.09 -19.37 -23.74
CA ARG A 144 19.24 -18.56 -24.20
C ARG A 144 19.08 -17.10 -23.81
N ILE A 145 17.88 -16.54 -23.99
CA ILE A 145 17.57 -15.15 -23.64
C ILE A 145 17.68 -14.94 -22.12
N MET A 146 17.15 -15.87 -21.30
CA MET A 146 17.24 -15.76 -19.83
C MET A 146 18.68 -15.74 -19.35
N ASN A 147 19.55 -16.56 -19.93
CA ASN A 147 20.97 -16.55 -19.59
C ASN A 147 21.63 -15.20 -19.94
N ALA A 148 21.27 -14.62 -21.09
CA ALA A 148 21.79 -13.31 -21.49
C ALA A 148 21.28 -12.14 -20.61
N LEU A 149 20.06 -12.24 -20.06
CA LEU A 149 19.46 -11.27 -19.18
C LEU A 149 19.82 -11.48 -17.69
N ALA A 150 20.64 -12.49 -17.36
CA ALA A 150 20.91 -12.92 -16.00
C ALA A 150 19.62 -13.14 -15.19
N ALA A 151 18.63 -13.79 -15.80
CA ALA A 151 17.34 -14.09 -15.22
C ALA A 151 17.13 -15.60 -15.08
N ASP A 152 16.32 -15.98 -14.12
CA ASP A 152 15.78 -17.33 -13.96
C ASP A 152 14.30 -17.33 -14.31
N TRP A 153 13.77 -18.48 -14.62
CA TRP A 153 12.38 -18.67 -14.98
C TRP A 153 11.81 -19.95 -14.40
N LYS A 154 10.48 -19.92 -14.15
CA LYS A 154 9.71 -21.07 -13.69
C LYS A 154 8.43 -21.17 -14.47
N ILE A 155 8.10 -22.38 -14.92
CA ILE A 155 6.80 -22.68 -15.51
C ILE A 155 5.77 -22.70 -14.37
N LEU A 156 4.81 -21.80 -14.43
CA LEU A 156 3.73 -21.74 -13.44
C LEU A 156 2.61 -22.71 -13.83
N MET A 157 2.23 -22.73 -15.10
CA MET A 157 1.09 -23.47 -15.62
C MET A 157 1.31 -23.78 -17.11
N THR A 158 0.89 -24.97 -17.52
CA THR A 158 0.81 -25.36 -18.95
C THR A 158 -0.57 -25.90 -19.25
N LYS A 159 -0.96 -25.84 -20.54
CA LYS A 159 -2.11 -26.54 -21.09
C LYS A 159 -1.72 -27.30 -22.32
N ASN A 160 -2.09 -28.59 -22.37
CA ASN A 160 -1.79 -29.53 -23.47
C ASN A 160 -0.28 -29.77 -23.73
N VAL A 161 0.56 -29.63 -22.73
CA VAL A 161 2.00 -29.95 -22.83
C VAL A 161 2.23 -31.36 -22.30
N PRO A 162 2.66 -32.31 -23.13
CA PRO A 162 2.92 -33.69 -22.68
C PRO A 162 3.95 -33.75 -21.55
N ASN A 163 3.70 -34.61 -20.56
CA ASN A 163 4.59 -34.87 -19.44
C ASN A 163 4.95 -33.64 -18.58
N SER A 164 4.22 -32.54 -18.67
CA SER A 164 4.42 -31.39 -17.81
C SER A 164 3.76 -31.64 -16.44
N PRO A 165 4.52 -31.52 -15.31
CA PRO A 165 3.96 -31.69 -13.98
C PRO A 165 2.99 -30.59 -13.54
N VAL A 166 2.89 -29.53 -14.32
CA VAL A 166 2.04 -28.35 -14.08
C VAL A 166 0.96 -28.20 -15.14
N ASP A 167 0.70 -29.26 -15.92
CA ASP A 167 -0.35 -29.25 -16.94
C ASP A 167 -1.73 -29.33 -16.29
N VAL A 168 -2.59 -28.36 -16.58
CA VAL A 168 -3.97 -28.29 -16.03
C VAL A 168 -5.00 -28.88 -16.98
N GLY A 169 -4.56 -29.47 -18.12
CA GLY A 169 -5.42 -30.03 -19.15
C GLY A 169 -6.26 -29.00 -19.90
N ASN A 170 -7.01 -29.45 -20.88
CA ASN A 170 -7.97 -28.60 -21.59
C ASN A 170 -9.34 -29.27 -21.59
N GLU A 171 -10.29 -28.70 -20.87
CA GLU A 171 -11.68 -29.21 -20.84
C GLU A 171 -12.38 -29.11 -22.21
N ASN A 172 -11.87 -28.27 -23.12
CA ASN A 172 -12.39 -28.11 -24.47
C ASN A 172 -11.51 -28.82 -25.50
N MET A 173 -11.80 -30.07 -25.80
CA MET A 173 -11.10 -30.94 -26.74
C MET A 173 -10.96 -30.40 -28.21
N LYS A 174 -11.49 -29.23 -28.53
CA LYS A 174 -11.49 -28.68 -29.89
C LYS A 174 -10.24 -27.90 -30.30
N GLN A 175 -9.36 -27.52 -29.34
CA GLN A 175 -8.15 -26.78 -29.64
C GLN A 175 -6.92 -27.56 -29.15
N LYS A 176 -6.25 -28.25 -30.07
CA LYS A 176 -4.96 -28.91 -29.81
C LYS A 176 -3.86 -27.86 -29.96
N GLY A 177 -3.08 -27.61 -28.93
CA GLY A 177 -1.89 -26.78 -28.96
C GLY A 177 -1.43 -26.38 -27.58
N CYS A 178 -0.11 -26.26 -27.43
CA CYS A 178 0.55 -25.97 -26.17
C CYS A 178 0.47 -24.48 -25.81
N ILE A 179 0.16 -24.23 -24.57
CA ILE A 179 0.20 -22.88 -23.96
C ILE A 179 0.91 -22.99 -22.61
N GLY A 180 1.66 -21.97 -22.23
CA GLY A 180 2.28 -21.91 -20.92
C GLY A 180 2.41 -20.49 -20.37
N LYS A 181 2.34 -20.39 -19.05
CA LYS A 181 2.57 -19.18 -18.31
C LYS A 181 3.83 -19.34 -17.48
N PHE A 182 4.72 -18.37 -17.59
CA PHE A 182 6.06 -18.37 -16.98
C PHE A 182 6.18 -17.19 -16.02
N MET A 183 6.85 -17.41 -14.92
CA MET A 183 7.40 -16.36 -14.08
C MET A 183 8.89 -16.21 -14.45
N ILE A 184 9.28 -15.00 -14.78
CA ILE A 184 10.68 -14.65 -15.07
C ILE A 184 11.12 -13.65 -14.01
N ARG A 185 12.32 -13.88 -13.45
CA ARG A 185 12.87 -13.04 -12.38
C ARG A 185 14.36 -12.84 -12.57
N ARG A 186 14.83 -11.59 -12.50
CA ARG A 186 16.26 -11.28 -12.52
C ARG A 186 16.97 -11.88 -11.32
N ARG A 187 18.21 -12.33 -11.53
CA ARG A 187 19.10 -12.70 -10.43
C ARG A 187 19.59 -11.41 -9.78
N PRO A 188 19.27 -11.16 -8.50
CA PRO A 188 19.77 -9.98 -7.81
C PRO A 188 21.30 -10.06 -7.73
N LYS A 189 21.98 -8.97 -8.06
CA LYS A 189 23.43 -8.84 -7.87
C LYS A 189 23.75 -8.58 -6.41
N ASP A 190 22.95 -7.70 -5.82
CA ASP A 190 23.07 -7.27 -4.44
C ASP A 190 21.69 -7.29 -3.75
N VAL A 191 21.69 -7.08 -2.44
CA VAL A 191 20.47 -7.01 -1.65
C VAL A 191 19.58 -5.82 -2.07
N ASP A 192 20.17 -4.82 -2.70
CA ASP A 192 19.46 -3.64 -3.21
C ASP A 192 18.54 -3.97 -4.38
N ASP A 193 18.89 -4.98 -5.18
CA ASP A 193 18.10 -5.46 -6.30
C ASP A 193 16.91 -6.36 -5.86
N THR A 194 16.83 -6.69 -4.56
CA THR A 194 15.76 -7.57 -4.07
C THR A 194 14.41 -6.87 -4.15
N ILE A 195 13.45 -7.51 -4.83
CA ILE A 195 12.07 -7.02 -4.95
C ILE A 195 11.41 -7.07 -3.56
N GLU A 196 10.86 -5.95 -3.10
CA GLU A 196 10.16 -5.88 -1.83
C GLU A 196 8.68 -5.60 -2.03
N THR A 197 7.82 -6.45 -1.45
CA THR A 197 6.37 -6.25 -1.42
C THR A 197 5.91 -6.19 0.03
N ARG A 198 5.25 -5.10 0.43
CA ARG A 198 4.75 -4.89 1.80
C ARG A 198 3.30 -5.27 1.90
N ILE A 199 2.97 -6.08 2.90
CA ILE A 199 1.60 -6.57 3.14
C ILE A 199 1.21 -6.28 4.58
N ALA A 200 0.14 -5.51 4.76
CA ALA A 200 -0.46 -5.31 6.07
C ALA A 200 -1.42 -6.45 6.39
N VAL A 201 -1.26 -7.08 7.55
CA VAL A 201 -2.12 -8.17 8.02
C VAL A 201 -3.09 -7.64 9.06
N VAL A 202 -4.36 -7.63 8.70
CA VAL A 202 -5.45 -7.07 9.50
C VAL A 202 -6.55 -8.11 9.77
N GLY A 203 -7.40 -7.85 10.72
CA GLY A 203 -8.53 -8.74 11.07
C GLY A 203 -8.83 -8.67 12.56
N ASN A 204 -9.90 -9.31 12.98
CA ASN A 204 -10.35 -9.31 14.36
C ASN A 204 -9.37 -10.05 15.29
N VAL A 205 -9.59 -9.94 16.60
CA VAL A 205 -8.94 -10.78 17.60
C VAL A 205 -9.21 -12.26 17.27
N ASP A 206 -8.22 -13.10 17.51
CA ASP A 206 -8.31 -14.56 17.28
C ASP A 206 -8.63 -14.99 15.84
N ALA A 207 -8.50 -14.09 14.86
CA ALA A 207 -8.63 -14.44 13.44
C ALA A 207 -7.40 -15.19 12.87
N GLY A 208 -6.42 -15.53 13.68
CA GLY A 208 -5.25 -16.32 13.27
C GLY A 208 -4.14 -15.54 12.54
N LYS A 209 -4.09 -14.20 12.65
CA LYS A 209 -3.09 -13.34 11.99
C LYS A 209 -1.66 -13.78 12.27
N SER A 210 -1.23 -13.66 13.51
CA SER A 210 0.14 -14.00 13.92
C SER A 210 0.44 -15.51 13.77
N THR A 211 -0.59 -16.37 13.89
CA THR A 211 -0.44 -17.82 13.66
C THR A 211 -0.11 -18.12 12.20
N LEU A 212 -0.87 -17.55 11.25
CA LEU A 212 -0.60 -17.73 9.82
C LEU A 212 0.81 -17.22 9.46
N LEU A 213 1.19 -16.03 9.94
CA LEU A 213 2.53 -15.51 9.71
C LEU A 213 3.62 -16.44 10.29
N GLY A 214 3.39 -16.98 11.49
CA GLY A 214 4.28 -17.97 12.09
C GLY A 214 4.44 -19.21 11.23
N VAL A 215 3.36 -19.73 10.66
CA VAL A 215 3.36 -20.90 9.77
C VAL A 215 4.05 -20.59 8.43
N LEU A 216 3.78 -19.45 7.82
CA LEU A 216 4.38 -19.05 6.55
C LEU A 216 5.89 -18.84 6.67
N VAL A 217 6.33 -18.12 7.73
CA VAL A 217 7.76 -17.75 7.92
C VAL A 217 8.60 -18.91 8.41
N LYS A 218 8.05 -19.78 9.26
CA LYS A 218 8.80 -20.94 9.81
C LYS A 218 8.73 -22.19 8.93
N GLY A 219 7.74 -22.28 8.06
CA GLY A 219 7.49 -23.47 7.26
C GLY A 219 6.97 -24.68 8.06
N THR A 220 6.54 -24.48 9.32
CA THR A 220 6.00 -25.55 10.19
C THR A 220 4.55 -25.24 10.54
N LEU A 221 3.71 -26.29 10.60
CA LEU A 221 2.29 -26.16 10.97
C LEU A 221 2.13 -25.81 12.45
N ASP A 222 0.98 -25.23 12.79
CA ASP A 222 0.61 -24.94 14.17
C ASP A 222 0.03 -26.17 14.86
N ASP A 223 0.07 -26.19 16.19
CA ASP A 223 -0.51 -27.27 17.02
C ASP A 223 -1.99 -27.00 17.43
N GLY A 224 -2.60 -25.98 16.86
CA GLY A 224 -3.94 -25.50 17.25
C GLY A 224 -3.99 -24.65 18.51
N ARG A 225 -2.87 -24.57 19.26
CA ARG A 225 -2.73 -23.77 20.50
C ARG A 225 -1.90 -22.49 20.29
N GLY A 226 -1.37 -22.28 19.08
CA GLY A 226 -0.63 -21.08 18.72
C GLY A 226 0.86 -21.15 18.98
N LYS A 227 1.47 -22.33 18.96
CA LYS A 227 2.91 -22.54 19.10
C LYS A 227 3.73 -21.73 18.10
N THR A 228 3.22 -21.57 16.88
CA THR A 228 3.93 -20.84 15.83
C THR A 228 3.99 -19.35 16.07
N ARG A 229 2.98 -18.75 16.73
CA ARG A 229 2.92 -17.30 17.00
C ARG A 229 3.79 -16.82 18.17
N VAL A 230 4.14 -17.71 19.13
CA VAL A 230 4.86 -17.33 20.36
C VAL A 230 6.17 -16.59 20.05
N ASN A 231 6.88 -17.01 19.01
CA ASN A 231 8.16 -16.37 18.64
C ASN A 231 8.01 -15.06 17.86
N LEU A 232 6.78 -14.63 17.55
CA LEU A 232 6.49 -13.35 16.89
C LEU A 232 6.17 -12.26 17.90
N PHE A 233 5.84 -12.63 19.12
CA PHE A 233 5.52 -11.67 20.17
C PHE A 233 6.76 -10.92 20.64
N ARG A 234 6.62 -9.61 20.84
CA ARG A 234 7.70 -8.70 21.25
C ARG A 234 7.71 -8.43 22.76
N HIS A 235 6.55 -8.54 23.39
CA HIS A 235 6.34 -8.18 24.78
C HIS A 235 5.86 -9.38 25.60
N LYS A 236 6.28 -9.46 26.89
CA LYS A 236 5.87 -10.53 27.80
C LYS A 236 4.35 -10.64 27.93
N HIS A 237 3.65 -9.52 28.01
CA HIS A 237 2.18 -9.51 28.10
C HIS A 237 1.48 -10.04 26.85
N GLU A 238 2.13 -9.98 25.68
CA GLU A 238 1.61 -10.59 24.44
C GLU A 238 1.71 -12.11 24.51
N ILE A 239 2.79 -12.64 25.09
CA ILE A 239 2.98 -14.08 25.33
C ILE A 239 1.92 -14.59 26.32
N GLU A 240 1.71 -13.87 27.43
CA GLU A 240 0.75 -14.22 28.48
C GLU A 240 -0.70 -14.15 28.00
N SER A 241 -1.06 -13.09 27.26
CA SER A 241 -2.42 -12.89 26.76
C SER A 241 -2.70 -13.62 25.44
N GLY A 242 -1.68 -14.04 24.71
CA GLY A 242 -1.78 -14.59 23.35
C GLY A 242 -2.28 -13.57 22.33
N ARG A 243 -2.18 -12.26 22.58
CA ARG A 243 -2.73 -11.19 21.74
C ARG A 243 -1.66 -10.19 21.36
N THR A 244 -1.59 -9.84 20.08
CA THR A 244 -0.72 -8.79 19.55
C THR A 244 -1.22 -7.42 20.03
N SER A 245 -0.34 -6.62 20.60
CA SER A 245 -0.60 -5.25 21.07
C SER A 245 0.23 -4.20 20.32
N SER A 246 1.33 -4.62 19.71
CA SER A 246 2.30 -3.80 18.99
C SER A 246 2.20 -4.05 17.48
N VAL A 247 2.91 -3.24 16.70
CA VAL A 247 3.11 -3.48 15.27
C VAL A 247 4.25 -4.48 15.11
N GLY A 248 3.92 -5.71 14.68
CA GLY A 248 4.90 -6.76 14.37
C GLY A 248 5.40 -6.64 12.93
N MET A 249 6.67 -6.96 12.68
CA MET A 249 7.20 -7.06 11.32
C MET A 249 7.87 -8.41 11.14
N GLU A 250 7.52 -9.11 10.06
CA GLU A 250 8.11 -10.39 9.66
C GLU A 250 8.35 -10.39 8.16
N ILE A 251 9.31 -11.20 7.72
CA ILE A 251 9.65 -11.32 6.30
C ILE A 251 9.58 -12.77 5.82
N LEU A 252 9.13 -12.94 4.58
CA LEU A 252 9.11 -14.20 3.85
C LEU A 252 9.88 -14.00 2.55
N GLY A 253 10.91 -14.81 2.31
CA GLY A 253 11.73 -14.73 1.11
C GLY A 253 11.36 -15.78 0.08
N PHE A 254 11.49 -15.42 -1.20
CA PHE A 254 11.42 -16.32 -2.34
C PHE A 254 12.69 -16.18 -3.16
N ASP A 255 13.26 -17.30 -3.59
CA ASP A 255 14.40 -17.31 -4.48
C ASP A 255 14.02 -16.92 -5.93
N THR A 256 14.98 -16.98 -6.84
CA THR A 256 14.76 -16.65 -8.26
C THR A 256 13.79 -17.61 -8.96
N LYS A 257 13.67 -18.84 -8.45
CA LYS A 257 12.72 -19.83 -8.96
C LYS A 257 11.38 -19.81 -8.24
N GLY A 258 11.19 -18.87 -7.29
CA GLY A 258 9.97 -18.75 -6.52
C GLY A 258 9.79 -19.81 -5.44
N GLU A 259 10.87 -20.48 -5.02
CA GLU A 259 10.81 -21.36 -3.86
C GLU A 259 10.98 -20.54 -2.57
N VAL A 260 10.27 -20.97 -1.53
CA VAL A 260 10.34 -20.29 -0.22
C VAL A 260 11.71 -20.47 0.41
N VAL A 261 12.35 -19.39 0.82
CA VAL A 261 13.63 -19.41 1.52
C VAL A 261 13.41 -19.77 2.99
N VAL A 262 13.55 -21.04 3.31
CA VAL A 262 13.43 -21.59 4.66
C VAL A 262 14.74 -22.23 5.12
N SER A 263 14.83 -22.52 6.43
CA SER A 263 15.96 -23.25 6.99
C SER A 263 15.92 -24.73 6.58
N ALA A 264 17.05 -25.29 6.22
CA ALA A 264 17.21 -26.75 6.04
C ALA A 264 17.04 -27.51 7.37
N VAL A 265 17.28 -26.84 8.51
CA VAL A 265 17.12 -27.43 9.85
C VAL A 265 15.68 -27.18 10.32
N PRO A 266 14.90 -28.24 10.59
CA PRO A 266 13.53 -28.10 11.09
C PRO A 266 13.43 -27.24 12.36
N GLY A 267 12.52 -26.28 12.39
CA GLY A 267 12.27 -25.44 13.56
C GLY A 267 13.24 -24.26 13.75
N ARG A 268 14.34 -24.17 12.99
CA ARG A 268 15.23 -23.00 13.03
C ARG A 268 14.62 -21.87 12.20
N LYS A 269 14.43 -20.70 12.80
CA LYS A 269 14.09 -19.46 12.09
C LYS A 269 15.37 -18.87 11.48
N LEU A 270 15.34 -18.57 10.18
CA LEU A 270 16.42 -17.81 9.54
C LEU A 270 16.40 -16.36 10.03
N SER A 271 17.58 -15.77 10.12
CA SER A 271 17.70 -14.31 10.35
C SER A 271 17.22 -13.53 9.12
N TRP A 272 16.87 -12.27 9.33
CA TRP A 272 16.48 -11.40 8.21
C TRP A 272 17.61 -11.20 7.20
N GLU A 273 18.85 -11.22 7.68
CA GLU A 273 20.05 -11.16 6.84
C GLU A 273 20.18 -12.41 5.96
N GLU A 274 20.02 -13.61 6.54
CA GLU A 274 20.06 -14.86 5.78
C GLU A 274 18.96 -14.92 4.71
N ILE A 275 17.73 -14.47 5.07
CA ILE A 275 16.63 -14.39 4.12
C ILE A 275 16.95 -13.38 3.01
N GLY A 276 17.40 -12.17 3.37
CA GLY A 276 17.71 -11.11 2.41
C GLY A 276 18.78 -11.50 1.39
N LYS A 277 19.84 -12.18 1.83
CA LYS A 277 20.93 -12.63 0.94
C LYS A 277 20.53 -13.76 -0.01
N ARG A 278 19.53 -14.56 0.34
CA ARG A 278 19.11 -15.75 -0.42
C ARG A 278 17.87 -15.51 -1.28
N SER A 279 17.21 -14.39 -1.12
CA SER A 279 15.94 -14.09 -1.77
C SER A 279 16.11 -13.14 -2.95
N ALA A 280 15.41 -13.42 -4.02
CA ALA A 280 15.20 -12.47 -5.11
C ALA A 280 13.96 -11.59 -4.86
N LYS A 281 12.98 -12.12 -4.11
CA LYS A 281 11.79 -11.40 -3.68
C LYS A 281 11.53 -11.59 -2.19
N VAL A 282 11.19 -10.51 -1.50
CA VAL A 282 10.85 -10.54 -0.07
C VAL A 282 9.48 -9.91 0.14
N ILE A 283 8.62 -10.65 0.83
CA ILE A 283 7.36 -10.15 1.35
C ILE A 283 7.58 -9.68 2.78
N SER A 284 7.37 -8.39 3.01
CA SER A 284 7.45 -7.78 4.35
C SER A 284 6.05 -7.68 4.94
N PHE A 285 5.75 -8.48 5.94
CA PHE A 285 4.47 -8.46 6.64
C PHE A 285 4.49 -7.48 7.80
N THR A 286 3.43 -6.69 7.90
CA THR A 286 3.14 -5.85 9.08
C THR A 286 1.97 -6.50 9.84
N ASP A 287 2.27 -7.21 10.94
CA ASP A 287 1.25 -7.81 11.81
C ASP A 287 0.63 -6.75 12.72
N LEU A 288 -0.66 -6.51 12.55
CA LEU A 288 -1.40 -5.47 13.23
C LEU A 288 -2.35 -6.04 14.29
N ALA A 289 -2.49 -5.32 15.41
CA ALA A 289 -3.38 -5.73 16.49
C ALA A 289 -4.84 -5.77 16.04
N GLY A 290 -5.56 -6.82 16.44
CA GLY A 290 -6.98 -6.99 16.10
C GLY A 290 -7.97 -6.48 17.14
N HIS A 291 -7.50 -6.06 18.32
CA HIS A 291 -8.35 -5.63 19.42
C HIS A 291 -8.69 -4.15 19.33
N GLU A 292 -9.94 -3.77 19.62
CA GLU A 292 -10.43 -2.39 19.57
C GLU A 292 -9.56 -1.42 20.41
N ARG A 293 -9.10 -1.85 21.57
CA ARG A 293 -8.19 -1.07 22.44
C ARG A 293 -6.94 -0.59 21.71
N TYR A 294 -6.43 -1.35 20.77
CA TYR A 294 -5.20 -1.05 20.01
C TYR A 294 -5.46 -0.47 18.63
N LEU A 295 -6.70 -0.12 18.31
CA LEU A 295 -7.09 0.35 16.98
C LEU A 295 -6.27 1.56 16.53
N ARG A 296 -5.93 2.49 17.43
CA ARG A 296 -5.05 3.63 17.11
C ARG A 296 -3.68 3.17 16.62
N THR A 297 -3.10 2.16 17.26
CA THR A 297 -1.82 1.55 16.85
C THR A 297 -1.95 0.84 15.51
N THR A 298 -3.07 0.14 15.29
CA THR A 298 -3.36 -0.55 14.03
C THR A 298 -3.51 0.42 12.88
N VAL A 299 -4.28 1.50 13.05
CA VAL A 299 -4.43 2.57 12.03
C VAL A 299 -3.09 3.21 11.73
N PHE A 300 -2.32 3.56 12.77
CA PHE A 300 -0.98 4.08 12.60
C PHE A 300 -0.09 3.11 11.81
N GLY A 301 -0.05 1.83 12.20
CA GLY A 301 0.74 0.81 11.52
C GLY A 301 0.34 0.61 10.06
N LEU A 302 -0.96 0.64 9.76
CA LEU A 302 -1.46 0.52 8.39
C LEU A 302 -1.06 1.72 7.50
N LEU A 303 -1.15 2.94 8.04
CA LEU A 303 -0.79 4.16 7.30
C LEU A 303 0.72 4.33 7.16
N SER A 304 1.48 4.05 8.22
CA SER A 304 2.93 4.27 8.24
C SER A 304 3.71 3.22 7.47
N SER A 305 3.20 1.99 7.35
CA SER A 305 3.88 0.93 6.60
C SER A 305 3.73 1.07 5.09
N GLU A 306 2.86 1.94 4.60
CA GLU A 306 2.55 2.12 3.17
C GLU A 306 2.43 0.79 2.43
N PRO A 307 1.48 -0.10 2.82
CA PRO A 307 1.43 -1.45 2.30
C PRO A 307 1.01 -1.45 0.82
N ASN A 308 1.65 -2.31 0.04
CA ASN A 308 1.26 -2.57 -1.34
C ASN A 308 -0.05 -3.36 -1.40
N TYR A 309 -0.27 -4.23 -0.41
CA TYR A 309 -1.45 -5.09 -0.30
C TYR A 309 -1.93 -5.21 1.15
N CYS A 310 -3.19 -5.55 1.32
CA CYS A 310 -3.80 -5.83 2.61
C CYS A 310 -4.32 -7.27 2.67
N LEU A 311 -3.88 -8.03 3.66
CA LEU A 311 -4.34 -9.38 3.95
C LEU A 311 -5.37 -9.33 5.09
N LEU A 312 -6.65 -9.46 4.75
CA LEU A 312 -7.75 -9.47 5.71
C LEU A 312 -8.01 -10.88 6.21
N MET A 313 -7.76 -11.09 7.50
CA MET A 313 -7.98 -12.38 8.16
C MET A 313 -9.38 -12.48 8.74
N VAL A 314 -10.07 -13.57 8.42
CA VAL A 314 -11.42 -13.88 8.90
C VAL A 314 -11.42 -15.28 9.49
N ALA A 315 -11.80 -15.44 10.76
CA ALA A 315 -11.99 -16.77 11.33
C ALA A 315 -13.31 -17.36 10.84
N ALA A 316 -13.29 -18.60 10.32
CA ALA A 316 -14.44 -19.28 9.75
C ALA A 316 -15.62 -19.35 10.72
N ASN A 317 -15.34 -19.59 12.00
CA ASN A 317 -16.35 -19.74 13.06
C ASN A 317 -16.96 -18.43 13.55
N ASN A 318 -16.29 -17.27 13.32
CA ASN A 318 -16.73 -15.97 13.82
C ASN A 318 -17.24 -15.04 12.70
N GLY A 319 -16.83 -15.28 11.47
CA GLY A 319 -17.19 -14.44 10.33
C GLY A 319 -16.54 -13.06 10.33
N LEU A 320 -17.01 -12.19 9.43
CA LEU A 320 -16.54 -10.81 9.30
C LEU A 320 -17.31 -9.90 10.28
N ILE A 321 -16.83 -9.81 11.52
CA ILE A 321 -17.45 -9.06 12.60
C ILE A 321 -16.52 -7.99 13.18
N GLY A 322 -17.09 -7.04 13.92
CA GLY A 322 -16.37 -6.07 14.73
C GLY A 322 -15.25 -5.38 13.96
N MET A 323 -14.04 -5.51 14.47
CA MET A 323 -12.84 -4.85 13.95
C MET A 323 -12.47 -5.23 12.51
N SER A 324 -12.82 -6.44 12.05
CA SER A 324 -12.54 -6.84 10.67
C SER A 324 -13.24 -5.96 9.64
N LYS A 325 -14.48 -5.52 9.93
CA LYS A 325 -15.21 -4.57 9.06
C LYS A 325 -14.57 -3.19 9.06
N GLU A 326 -14.08 -2.74 10.21
CA GLU A 326 -13.38 -1.47 10.30
C GLU A 326 -12.06 -1.49 9.53
N HIS A 327 -11.28 -2.55 9.69
CA HIS A 327 -10.03 -2.73 8.99
C HIS A 327 -10.23 -2.80 7.46
N LEU A 328 -11.28 -3.52 7.01
CA LEU A 328 -11.65 -3.53 5.60
C LEU A 328 -11.99 -2.12 5.11
N GLY A 329 -12.81 -1.38 5.85
CA GLY A 329 -13.16 0.01 5.51
C GLY A 329 -11.94 0.91 5.38
N ILE A 330 -10.95 0.79 6.28
CA ILE A 330 -9.72 1.58 6.21
C ILE A 330 -8.86 1.16 5.00
N ALA A 331 -8.71 -0.14 4.74
CA ALA A 331 -7.94 -0.62 3.58
C ALA A 331 -8.56 -0.16 2.25
N LEU A 332 -9.89 -0.21 2.13
CA LEU A 332 -10.62 0.32 0.97
C LEU A 332 -10.44 1.83 0.81
N ALA A 333 -10.50 2.55 1.92
CA ALA A 333 -10.29 3.99 1.98
C ALA A 333 -8.89 4.41 1.52
N LEU A 334 -7.88 3.61 1.85
CA LEU A 334 -6.50 3.80 1.40
C LEU A 334 -6.28 3.29 -0.04
N ASN A 335 -7.31 2.74 -0.68
CA ASN A 335 -7.24 2.12 -1.99
C ASN A 335 -6.14 1.05 -2.09
N VAL A 336 -5.92 0.31 -1.00
CA VAL A 336 -4.99 -0.81 -0.98
C VAL A 336 -5.72 -2.06 -1.48
N PRO A 337 -5.18 -2.81 -2.46
CA PRO A 337 -5.77 -4.07 -2.89
C PRO A 337 -5.89 -5.07 -1.73
N VAL A 338 -7.09 -5.63 -1.55
CA VAL A 338 -7.40 -6.51 -0.41
C VAL A 338 -7.54 -7.95 -0.87
N MET A 339 -6.83 -8.84 -0.23
CA MET A 339 -7.04 -10.29 -0.29
C MET A 339 -7.56 -10.81 1.06
N VAL A 340 -8.38 -11.84 1.04
CA VAL A 340 -9.02 -12.41 2.24
C VAL A 340 -8.51 -13.81 2.49
N VAL A 341 -8.20 -14.12 3.74
CA VAL A 341 -7.90 -15.49 4.19
C VAL A 341 -8.88 -15.89 5.27
N ILE A 342 -9.72 -16.88 4.97
CA ILE A 342 -10.63 -17.53 5.91
C ILE A 342 -9.84 -18.64 6.60
N THR A 343 -9.62 -18.50 7.91
CA THR A 343 -8.82 -19.43 8.71
C THR A 343 -9.69 -20.36 9.54
N LYS A 344 -9.07 -21.39 10.14
CA LYS A 344 -9.72 -22.33 11.07
C LYS A 344 -10.86 -23.10 10.44
N ILE A 345 -10.73 -23.47 9.16
CA ILE A 345 -11.74 -24.27 8.45
C ILE A 345 -11.83 -25.70 9.01
N ASP A 346 -10.73 -26.19 9.59
CA ASP A 346 -10.59 -27.51 10.22
C ASP A 346 -11.53 -27.73 11.42
N ILE A 347 -11.80 -26.67 12.19
CA ILE A 347 -12.64 -26.75 13.40
C ILE A 347 -14.03 -26.13 13.21
N CYS A 348 -14.31 -25.56 12.05
CA CYS A 348 -15.54 -24.85 11.78
C CYS A 348 -16.62 -25.80 11.20
N PRO A 349 -17.82 -25.88 11.77
CA PRO A 349 -18.92 -26.63 11.16
C PRO A 349 -19.24 -26.11 9.75
N PRO A 350 -19.50 -26.98 8.75
CA PRO A 350 -19.73 -26.56 7.36
C PRO A 350 -20.84 -25.53 7.19
N GLN A 351 -21.89 -25.60 7.99
CA GLN A 351 -23.00 -24.64 7.94
C GLN A 351 -22.56 -23.22 8.36
N ILE A 352 -21.72 -23.12 9.40
CA ILE A 352 -21.18 -21.85 9.89
C ILE A 352 -20.20 -21.27 8.88
N LEU A 353 -19.34 -22.11 8.29
CA LEU A 353 -18.44 -21.70 7.21
C LEU A 353 -19.24 -21.12 6.03
N GLN A 354 -20.30 -21.78 5.60
CA GLN A 354 -21.15 -21.31 4.50
C GLN A 354 -21.84 -19.97 4.82
N GLN A 355 -22.30 -19.79 6.06
CA GLN A 355 -22.86 -18.51 6.52
C GLN A 355 -21.81 -17.40 6.48
N THR A 356 -20.60 -17.68 6.94
CA THR A 356 -19.45 -16.74 6.92
C THR A 356 -19.12 -16.34 5.48
N ILE A 357 -19.04 -17.30 4.56
CA ILE A 357 -18.81 -17.06 3.13
C ILE A 357 -19.89 -16.16 2.53
N THR A 358 -21.15 -16.45 2.83
CA THR A 358 -22.30 -15.68 2.32
C THR A 358 -22.27 -14.23 2.84
N GLN A 359 -22.01 -14.03 4.14
CA GLN A 359 -21.90 -12.70 4.74
C GLN A 359 -20.72 -11.92 4.17
N LEU A 360 -19.56 -12.56 4.04
CA LEU A 360 -18.35 -11.96 3.48
C LEU A 360 -18.59 -11.50 2.03
N THR A 361 -19.15 -12.38 1.21
CA THR A 361 -19.48 -12.10 -0.19
C THR A 361 -20.45 -10.92 -0.31
N LYS A 362 -21.48 -10.84 0.55
CA LYS A 362 -22.43 -9.74 0.58
C LYS A 362 -21.74 -8.40 0.91
N ILE A 363 -20.81 -8.41 1.87
CA ILE A 363 -20.09 -7.19 2.27
C ILE A 363 -19.12 -6.75 1.16
N LEU A 364 -18.37 -7.67 0.55
CA LEU A 364 -17.44 -7.35 -0.54
C LEU A 364 -18.15 -6.82 -1.79
N LYS A 365 -19.36 -7.34 -2.09
CA LYS A 365 -20.21 -6.87 -3.21
C LYS A 365 -21.01 -5.61 -2.87
N SER A 366 -20.97 -5.12 -1.63
CA SER A 366 -21.73 -3.91 -1.24
C SER A 366 -21.28 -2.68 -2.04
N PRO A 367 -22.15 -1.67 -2.20
CA PRO A 367 -21.82 -0.44 -2.92
C PRO A 367 -20.57 0.27 -2.39
N GLY A 368 -20.28 0.11 -1.09
CA GLY A 368 -19.10 0.70 -0.46
C GLY A 368 -17.78 -0.04 -0.71
N ALA A 369 -17.84 -1.34 -1.01
CA ALA A 369 -16.62 -2.12 -1.29
C ALA A 369 -16.41 -2.36 -2.79
N ARG A 370 -17.48 -2.58 -3.56
CA ARG A 370 -17.48 -2.85 -5.02
C ARG A 370 -16.41 -3.87 -5.45
N LYS A 371 -16.17 -4.91 -4.63
CA LYS A 371 -15.18 -5.95 -4.92
C LYS A 371 -15.84 -7.18 -5.54
N ILE A 372 -15.08 -7.85 -6.39
CA ILE A 372 -15.47 -9.11 -7.03
C ILE A 372 -14.76 -10.25 -6.28
N PRO A 373 -15.46 -10.98 -5.39
CA PRO A 373 -14.85 -12.09 -4.64
C PRO A 373 -14.58 -13.28 -5.57
N ILE A 374 -13.34 -13.76 -5.58
CA ILE A 374 -12.91 -14.96 -6.30
C ILE A 374 -12.34 -15.95 -5.27
N PHE A 375 -12.95 -17.13 -5.17
CA PHE A 375 -12.48 -18.20 -4.30
C PHE A 375 -11.37 -18.99 -4.99
N ILE A 376 -10.19 -19.00 -4.39
CA ILE A 376 -9.03 -19.73 -4.90
C ILE A 376 -9.10 -21.17 -4.41
N LYS A 377 -9.36 -22.09 -5.31
CA LYS A 377 -9.54 -23.52 -5.02
C LYS A 377 -8.38 -24.38 -5.55
N ASN A 378 -7.75 -23.92 -6.61
CA ASN A 378 -6.70 -24.64 -7.29
C ASN A 378 -5.59 -23.67 -7.78
N ARG A 379 -4.55 -24.23 -8.35
CA ARG A 379 -3.40 -23.48 -8.84
C ARG A 379 -3.74 -22.58 -10.04
N GLU A 380 -4.61 -23.01 -10.91
CA GLU A 380 -5.06 -22.22 -12.08
C GLU A 380 -5.79 -20.96 -11.62
N ASP A 381 -6.75 -21.09 -10.68
CA ASP A 381 -7.43 -19.94 -10.08
C ASP A 381 -6.42 -18.96 -9.45
N CYS A 382 -5.42 -19.50 -8.74
CA CYS A 382 -4.38 -18.73 -8.08
C CYS A 382 -3.60 -17.85 -9.07
N ILE A 383 -3.08 -18.46 -10.14
CA ILE A 383 -2.25 -17.78 -11.15
C ILE A 383 -3.06 -16.75 -11.93
N ASN A 384 -4.26 -17.15 -12.41
CA ASN A 384 -5.12 -16.25 -13.17
C ASN A 384 -5.60 -15.06 -12.35
N THR A 385 -5.93 -15.29 -11.08
CA THR A 385 -6.37 -14.21 -10.18
C THR A 385 -5.20 -13.28 -9.83
N ALA A 386 -3.99 -13.79 -9.57
CA ALA A 386 -2.82 -12.98 -9.27
C ALA A 386 -2.47 -12.02 -10.41
N THR A 387 -2.57 -12.49 -11.67
CA THR A 387 -2.29 -11.68 -12.87
C THR A 387 -3.24 -10.48 -12.98
N GLN A 388 -4.51 -10.64 -12.61
CA GLN A 388 -5.55 -9.63 -12.77
C GLN A 388 -5.83 -8.83 -11.49
N PHE A 389 -5.22 -9.19 -10.37
CA PHE A 389 -5.57 -8.69 -9.04
C PHE A 389 -5.50 -7.17 -8.91
N VAL A 390 -4.50 -6.54 -9.50
CA VAL A 390 -4.28 -5.09 -9.39
C VAL A 390 -5.12 -4.29 -10.39
N SER A 391 -5.30 -4.82 -11.61
CA SER A 391 -5.99 -4.12 -12.70
C SER A 391 -7.52 -4.11 -12.55
N GLN A 392 -8.07 -5.05 -11.79
CA GLN A 392 -9.52 -5.22 -11.62
C GLN A 392 -9.91 -5.11 -10.14
N ARG A 393 -11.19 -4.90 -9.86
CA ARG A 393 -11.75 -4.85 -8.49
C ARG A 393 -11.85 -6.24 -7.84
N ILE A 394 -10.93 -7.12 -8.18
CA ILE A 394 -10.90 -8.50 -7.70
C ILE A 394 -10.48 -8.56 -6.22
N CYS A 395 -11.10 -9.47 -5.48
CA CYS A 395 -10.73 -9.80 -4.11
C CYS A 395 -10.56 -11.32 -3.99
N PRO A 396 -9.33 -11.83 -4.04
CA PRO A 396 -9.07 -13.26 -3.86
C PRO A 396 -9.39 -13.70 -2.44
N ILE A 397 -10.02 -14.87 -2.31
CA ILE A 397 -10.43 -15.47 -1.03
C ILE A 397 -9.84 -16.85 -0.94
N PHE A 398 -9.02 -17.07 0.09
CA PHE A 398 -8.44 -18.36 0.45
C PHE A 398 -9.17 -18.96 1.65
N GLN A 399 -9.30 -20.27 1.68
CA GLN A 399 -9.83 -21.02 2.82
C GLN A 399 -8.71 -21.92 3.33
N VAL A 400 -8.20 -21.67 4.54
CA VAL A 400 -6.98 -22.32 5.02
C VAL A 400 -7.12 -22.89 6.42
N SER A 401 -6.33 -23.94 6.70
CA SER A 401 -6.05 -24.39 8.05
C SER A 401 -4.55 -24.29 8.36
N ASN A 402 -4.23 -23.59 9.43
CA ASN A 402 -2.87 -23.50 9.93
C ASN A 402 -2.41 -24.79 10.64
N VAL A 403 -3.33 -25.69 10.96
CA VAL A 403 -3.08 -26.96 11.67
C VAL A 403 -2.92 -28.10 10.67
N THR A 404 -3.81 -28.23 9.71
CA THR A 404 -3.76 -29.30 8.69
C THR A 404 -2.84 -28.94 7.52
N GLY A 405 -2.61 -27.66 7.28
CA GLY A 405 -1.86 -27.17 6.14
C GLY A 405 -2.69 -26.96 4.88
N GLU A 406 -4.00 -27.18 4.94
CA GLU A 406 -4.90 -27.07 3.80
C GLU A 406 -4.82 -25.70 3.13
N SER A 407 -4.61 -25.68 1.81
CA SER A 407 -4.49 -24.51 0.92
C SER A 407 -3.39 -23.46 1.31
N LEU A 408 -2.45 -23.79 2.19
CA LEU A 408 -1.35 -22.89 2.52
C LEU A 408 -0.33 -22.75 1.39
N ASP A 409 -0.18 -23.77 0.58
CA ASP A 409 0.63 -23.76 -0.65
C ASP A 409 0.09 -22.78 -1.68
N LEU A 410 -1.23 -22.72 -1.87
CA LEU A 410 -1.89 -21.72 -2.73
C LEU A 410 -1.65 -20.29 -2.24
N VAL A 411 -1.68 -20.06 -0.92
CA VAL A 411 -1.34 -18.75 -0.35
C VAL A 411 0.12 -18.39 -0.62
N ARG A 412 1.06 -19.33 -0.44
CA ARG A 412 2.48 -19.09 -0.73
C ARG A 412 2.71 -18.80 -2.20
N GLU A 413 2.11 -19.57 -3.09
CA GLU A 413 2.21 -19.37 -4.54
C GLU A 413 1.63 -18.02 -4.95
N PHE A 414 0.46 -17.65 -4.42
CA PHE A 414 -0.13 -16.35 -4.68
C PHE A 414 0.78 -15.20 -4.24
N LEU A 415 1.33 -15.26 -3.04
CA LEU A 415 2.27 -14.26 -2.52
C LEU A 415 3.54 -14.15 -3.37
N ASN A 416 4.03 -15.29 -3.89
CA ASN A 416 5.20 -15.32 -4.77
C ASN A 416 4.93 -14.61 -6.12
N ILE A 417 3.72 -14.82 -6.70
CA ILE A 417 3.35 -14.31 -8.02
C ILE A 417 2.85 -12.86 -7.94
N LEU A 418 2.46 -12.34 -6.76
CA LEU A 418 1.96 -10.96 -6.62
C LEU A 418 2.91 -9.97 -7.28
N PRO A 419 2.43 -9.17 -8.25
CA PRO A 419 3.27 -8.17 -8.90
C PRO A 419 3.70 -7.09 -7.90
N HIS A 420 4.80 -6.41 -8.19
CA HIS A 420 5.14 -5.20 -7.44
C HIS A 420 4.06 -4.15 -7.71
N HIS A 421 3.42 -3.66 -6.65
CA HIS A 421 2.37 -2.65 -6.73
C HIS A 421 2.76 -1.42 -5.92
N GLY A 422 2.88 -0.32 -6.61
CA GLY A 422 3.25 0.98 -6.06
C GLY A 422 3.99 1.79 -7.12
N LYS A 423 3.63 3.06 -7.26
CA LYS A 423 4.36 3.98 -8.13
C LYS A 423 5.26 4.83 -7.25
N TYR A 424 6.55 4.57 -7.35
CA TYR A 424 7.57 5.28 -6.62
C TYR A 424 8.42 6.08 -7.60
N ASP A 425 8.58 7.36 -7.32
CA ASP A 425 9.35 8.26 -8.16
C ASP A 425 10.77 8.37 -7.59
N VAL A 426 11.72 7.76 -8.30
CA VAL A 426 13.15 7.78 -7.92
C VAL A 426 13.84 9.07 -8.32
N ASP A 427 13.30 9.81 -9.29
CA ASP A 427 13.85 11.07 -9.78
C ASP A 427 13.32 12.28 -9.01
N ALA A 428 12.29 12.10 -8.18
CA ALA A 428 11.78 13.16 -7.31
C ALA A 428 12.73 13.47 -6.15
N ALA A 429 12.48 14.58 -5.47
CA ALA A 429 13.20 14.93 -4.26
C ALA A 429 13.06 13.83 -3.18
N PHE A 430 14.18 13.54 -2.51
CA PHE A 430 14.20 12.51 -1.47
C PHE A 430 13.29 12.87 -0.30
N GLU A 431 12.40 11.97 0.04
CA GLU A 431 11.48 12.05 1.17
C GLU A 431 11.37 10.69 1.88
N PHE A 432 11.70 10.66 3.17
CA PHE A 432 11.60 9.48 4.01
C PHE A 432 10.79 9.78 5.26
N HIS A 433 9.82 8.93 5.56
CA HIS A 433 8.93 9.08 6.71
C HIS A 433 9.37 8.20 7.88
N ILE A 434 9.54 8.79 9.06
CA ILE A 434 9.98 8.08 10.27
C ILE A 434 8.81 7.37 10.93
N ASN A 435 8.83 6.04 10.87
CA ASN A 435 7.84 5.16 11.47
C ASN A 435 8.23 4.72 12.88
N ASP A 436 9.52 4.51 13.12
CA ASP A 436 10.04 4.14 14.43
C ASP A 436 11.44 4.72 14.68
N THR A 437 11.83 4.78 15.96
CA THR A 437 13.10 5.36 16.38
C THR A 437 13.72 4.51 17.47
N PHE A 438 15.01 4.20 17.34
CA PHE A 438 15.75 3.32 18.23
C PHE A 438 17.00 4.01 18.76
N SER A 439 17.45 3.58 19.95
CA SER A 439 18.78 3.88 20.45
C SER A 439 19.59 2.57 20.42
N VAL A 440 20.55 2.50 19.52
CA VAL A 440 21.35 1.30 19.31
C VAL A 440 22.72 1.53 19.94
N PRO A 441 23.17 0.66 20.86
CA PRO A 441 24.51 0.77 21.48
C PRO A 441 25.60 0.86 20.39
N PHE A 442 26.57 1.75 20.58
CA PHE A 442 27.70 2.03 19.68
C PHE A 442 27.35 2.60 18.29
N VAL A 443 26.08 2.59 17.89
CA VAL A 443 25.59 3.16 16.64
C VAL A 443 25.00 4.55 16.86
N GLY A 444 24.19 4.71 17.90
CA GLY A 444 23.49 5.94 18.22
C GLY A 444 21.99 5.89 17.92
N THR A 445 21.46 7.01 17.41
CA THR A 445 20.05 7.12 17.03
C THR A 445 19.85 6.53 15.65
N VAL A 446 18.93 5.55 15.58
CA VAL A 446 18.51 4.90 14.34
C VAL A 446 17.03 5.20 14.12
N VAL A 447 16.68 5.61 12.92
CA VAL A 447 15.30 5.83 12.47
C VAL A 447 14.95 4.78 11.42
N SER A 448 13.74 4.25 11.47
CA SER A 448 13.24 3.31 10.46
C SER A 448 11.96 3.81 9.82
N GLY A 449 11.76 3.46 8.55
CA GLY A 449 10.60 3.90 7.78
C GLY A 449 10.63 3.41 6.34
N VAL A 450 9.87 4.09 5.50
CA VAL A 450 9.79 3.84 4.05
C VAL A 450 10.25 5.08 3.30
N VAL A 451 11.04 4.90 2.25
CA VAL A 451 11.41 5.97 1.31
C VAL A 451 10.22 6.22 0.41
N LYS A 452 9.62 7.40 0.49
CA LYS A 452 8.44 7.80 -0.28
C LYS A 452 8.80 8.20 -1.71
N SER A 453 9.91 8.93 -1.86
CA SER A 453 10.41 9.40 -3.15
C SER A 453 11.92 9.59 -3.12
N GLY A 454 12.55 9.63 -4.30
CA GLY A 454 13.97 9.94 -4.49
C GLY A 454 14.92 8.82 -4.08
N VAL A 455 16.20 9.18 -4.02
CA VAL A 455 17.33 8.29 -3.68
C VAL A 455 18.21 8.97 -2.64
N VAL A 456 18.82 8.19 -1.74
CA VAL A 456 19.76 8.67 -0.73
C VAL A 456 20.91 7.70 -0.55
N HIS A 457 22.10 8.24 -0.28
CA HIS A 457 23.33 7.49 -0.05
C HIS A 457 23.81 7.59 1.40
N ALA A 458 24.54 6.60 1.83
CA ALA A 458 25.28 6.70 3.09
C ALA A 458 26.33 7.82 2.97
N GLY A 459 26.36 8.71 3.96
CA GLY A 459 27.21 9.91 3.94
C GLY A 459 26.47 11.19 3.57
N ASP A 460 25.27 11.11 2.99
CA ASP A 460 24.51 12.28 2.59
C ASP A 460 24.10 13.13 3.79
N THR A 461 24.12 14.45 3.56
CA THR A 461 23.61 15.44 4.54
C THR A 461 22.12 15.58 4.37
N VAL A 462 21.41 15.44 5.47
CA VAL A 462 19.94 15.44 5.50
C VAL A 462 19.38 16.35 6.57
N LEU A 463 18.13 16.73 6.39
CA LEU A 463 17.31 17.52 7.30
C LEU A 463 16.32 16.58 8.01
N VAL A 464 16.30 16.58 9.32
CA VAL A 464 15.39 15.77 10.14
C VAL A 464 14.45 16.68 10.92
N GLY A 465 13.15 16.53 10.74
CA GLY A 465 12.14 17.36 11.40
C GLY A 465 10.72 17.05 10.92
N PRO A 466 9.75 17.92 11.19
CA PRO A 466 9.86 19.12 12.01
C PRO A 466 9.89 18.82 13.52
N ASP A 467 10.56 19.65 14.29
CA ASP A 467 10.48 19.64 15.75
C ASP A 467 9.16 20.27 16.26
N GLY A 468 9.09 20.58 17.56
CA GLY A 468 7.91 21.23 18.16
C GLY A 468 7.64 22.65 17.66
N LEU A 469 8.67 23.32 17.14
CA LEU A 469 8.61 24.68 16.61
C LEU A 469 8.53 24.72 15.08
N GLY A 470 8.60 23.57 14.42
CA GLY A 470 8.59 23.46 12.97
C GLY A 470 9.97 23.54 12.32
N GLN A 471 11.05 23.41 13.10
CA GLN A 471 12.42 23.50 12.59
C GLN A 471 12.98 22.12 12.23
N PHE A 472 13.97 22.12 11.35
CA PHE A 472 14.69 20.91 10.93
C PHE A 472 16.15 20.98 11.40
N ALA A 473 16.62 19.87 11.95
CA ALA A 473 18.00 19.69 12.33
C ALA A 473 18.80 19.10 11.16
N THR A 474 19.93 19.71 10.83
CA THR A 474 20.86 19.17 9.83
C THR A 474 21.68 18.05 10.44
N THR A 475 21.78 16.92 9.76
CA THR A 475 22.57 15.76 10.18
C THR A 475 23.11 15.01 8.97
N THR A 476 23.88 13.95 9.22
CA THR A 476 24.44 13.08 8.18
C THR A 476 23.98 11.65 8.43
N ILE A 477 23.63 10.93 7.37
CA ILE A 477 23.37 9.50 7.43
C ILE A 477 24.71 8.77 7.56
N ARG A 478 24.93 8.12 8.71
CA ARG A 478 26.16 7.36 8.97
C ARG A 478 26.19 6.04 8.21
N SER A 479 25.06 5.33 8.20
CA SER A 479 24.86 4.06 7.51
C SER A 479 23.39 3.83 7.21
N ILE A 480 23.14 3.04 6.18
CA ILE A 480 21.81 2.61 5.76
C ILE A 480 21.75 1.09 5.92
N GLU A 481 20.67 0.60 6.50
CA GLU A 481 20.42 -0.85 6.60
C GLU A 481 19.06 -1.18 5.98
N ARG A 482 19.04 -2.23 5.15
CA ARG A 482 17.83 -2.87 4.66
C ARG A 482 17.82 -4.31 5.14
N LYS A 483 16.73 -4.74 5.78
CA LYS A 483 16.61 -6.13 6.32
C LYS A 483 17.80 -6.56 7.19
N ARG A 484 18.38 -5.60 7.95
CA ARG A 484 19.60 -5.75 8.77
C ARG A 484 20.89 -6.01 7.97
N ILE A 485 20.92 -5.65 6.73
CA ILE A 485 22.11 -5.68 5.86
C ILE A 485 22.48 -4.24 5.56
N SER A 486 23.77 -3.92 5.72
CA SER A 486 24.28 -2.59 5.37
C SER A 486 24.31 -2.43 3.86
N VAL A 487 23.79 -1.32 3.37
CA VAL A 487 23.71 -0.98 1.95
C VAL A 487 24.22 0.45 1.73
N PRO A 488 24.82 0.76 0.57
CA PRO A 488 25.33 2.09 0.29
C PRO A 488 24.24 3.08 -0.10
N VAL A 489 23.11 2.59 -0.64
CA VAL A 489 22.06 3.42 -1.24
C VAL A 489 20.68 2.88 -0.87
N CYS A 490 19.69 3.75 -0.85
CA CYS A 490 18.28 3.39 -0.71
C CYS A 490 17.42 4.29 -1.58
N SER A 491 16.45 3.72 -2.28
CA SER A 491 15.58 4.39 -3.24
C SER A 491 14.10 4.31 -2.86
N ALA A 492 13.31 5.11 -3.55
CA ALA A 492 11.86 5.18 -3.38
C ALA A 492 11.20 3.79 -3.36
N GLY A 493 10.24 3.60 -2.46
CA GLY A 493 9.52 2.34 -2.26
C GLY A 493 10.20 1.34 -1.34
N GLN A 494 11.44 1.57 -0.91
CA GLN A 494 12.20 0.65 -0.07
C GLN A 494 12.03 0.96 1.41
N SER A 495 11.95 -0.10 2.23
CA SER A 495 11.99 0.00 3.69
C SER A 495 13.44 0.02 4.16
N ALA A 496 13.80 1.01 4.96
CA ALA A 496 15.18 1.20 5.44
C ALA A 496 15.27 1.68 6.89
N SER A 497 16.46 1.53 7.44
CA SER A 497 16.84 2.12 8.72
C SER A 497 18.09 2.98 8.52
N PHE A 498 18.06 4.22 9.01
CA PHE A 498 19.18 5.16 8.91
C PHE A 498 19.78 5.42 10.29
N ALA A 499 21.09 5.22 10.43
CA ALA A 499 21.84 5.67 11.57
C ALA A 499 22.22 7.15 11.39
N LEU A 500 21.78 8.02 12.29
CA LEU A 500 21.99 9.46 12.20
C LEU A 500 23.17 9.90 13.09
N ARG A 501 24.00 10.82 12.58
CA ARG A 501 25.11 11.39 13.34
C ARG A 501 24.62 12.54 14.24
N ARG A 502 25.15 12.63 15.47
CA ARG A 502 24.94 13.77 16.39
C ARG A 502 23.48 14.15 16.67
N VAL A 503 22.55 13.23 16.51
CA VAL A 503 21.13 13.40 16.81
C VAL A 503 20.78 12.49 18.01
N ARG A 504 20.15 13.06 19.05
CA ARG A 504 19.74 12.28 20.22
C ARG A 504 18.37 11.65 19.98
N ARG A 505 18.16 10.45 20.51
CA ARG A 505 16.89 9.73 20.38
C ARG A 505 15.67 10.55 20.80
N LYS A 506 15.82 11.39 21.84
CA LYS A 506 14.75 12.25 22.36
C LYS A 506 14.34 13.39 21.44
N ASP A 507 15.22 13.80 20.53
CA ASP A 507 15.00 14.90 19.59
C ASP A 507 14.29 14.42 18.31
N VAL A 508 14.12 13.09 18.15
CA VAL A 508 13.46 12.49 16.97
C VAL A 508 12.21 11.74 17.42
N ARG A 509 11.13 11.92 16.69
CA ARG A 509 9.84 11.27 16.95
C ARG A 509 9.26 10.61 15.70
N LYS A 510 8.32 9.70 15.91
CA LYS A 510 7.48 9.16 14.85
C LYS A 510 6.70 10.29 14.17
N GLY A 511 6.58 10.24 12.86
CA GLY A 511 5.92 11.25 12.06
C GLY A 511 6.81 12.41 11.60
N MET A 512 8.06 12.48 12.04
CA MET A 512 9.06 13.36 11.40
C MET A 512 9.46 12.79 10.04
N VAL A 513 10.04 13.67 9.21
CA VAL A 513 10.57 13.30 7.89
C VAL A 513 12.08 13.52 7.84
N VAL A 514 12.73 12.78 6.96
CA VAL A 514 14.12 12.99 6.56
C VAL A 514 14.10 13.43 5.11
N LEU A 515 14.67 14.60 4.84
CA LEU A 515 14.74 15.21 3.51
C LEU A 515 16.21 15.41 3.14
N LEU A 516 16.57 15.32 1.87
CA LEU A 516 17.92 15.63 1.42
C LEU A 516 18.17 17.13 1.56
N ALA A 517 19.26 17.50 2.19
CA ALA A 517 19.68 18.89 2.24
C ALA A 517 20.16 19.31 0.85
N LYS A 518 19.43 20.21 0.17
CA LYS A 518 19.90 20.79 -1.08
C LYS A 518 21.11 21.65 -0.77
N SER A 519 22.27 21.27 -1.26
CA SER A 519 23.45 22.15 -1.32
C SER A 519 23.26 23.02 -2.54
N ASP A 520 22.96 24.31 -2.34
CA ASP A 520 23.20 25.30 -3.39
C ASP A 520 24.67 25.27 -3.75
N ALA A 521 25.04 25.73 -4.95
CA ALA A 521 26.41 25.73 -5.46
C ALA A 521 27.43 26.46 -4.53
N ASN A 522 26.94 27.11 -3.48
CA ASN A 522 27.74 27.74 -2.44
C ASN A 522 27.72 26.92 -1.16
N PRO A 523 28.81 26.22 -0.77
CA PRO A 523 28.85 25.37 0.44
C PRO A 523 28.65 26.14 1.76
N ASN A 524 28.70 27.48 1.75
CA ASN A 524 28.48 28.34 2.91
C ASN A 524 27.06 28.95 2.96
N ALA A 525 26.20 28.69 1.98
CA ALA A 525 24.83 29.16 2.02
C ALA A 525 24.02 28.41 3.10
N PRO A 526 23.17 29.09 3.88
CA PRO A 526 22.28 28.41 4.85
C PRO A 526 21.36 27.47 4.10
N VAL A 527 21.31 26.23 4.55
CA VAL A 527 20.41 25.20 3.97
C VAL A 527 18.96 25.67 4.10
N ALA A 528 18.26 25.76 2.97
CA ALA A 528 16.86 26.18 2.95
C ALA A 528 16.00 25.25 3.82
N GLN A 529 15.28 25.82 4.77
CA GLN A 529 14.39 25.06 5.67
C GLN A 529 13.11 24.66 4.92
N PRO A 530 12.69 23.38 5.01
CA PRO A 530 11.43 22.93 4.43
C PRO A 530 10.25 23.65 5.07
N LYS A 531 9.22 23.93 4.28
CA LYS A 531 7.99 24.53 4.80
C LYS A 531 7.17 23.52 5.57
N VAL A 532 6.68 23.94 6.74
CA VAL A 532 5.77 23.17 7.59
C VAL A 532 4.50 23.96 7.84
N TYR A 533 3.42 23.25 8.12
CA TYR A 533 2.12 23.87 8.21
C TYR A 533 1.41 23.43 9.49
N LYS A 534 0.79 24.39 10.17
CA LYS A 534 -0.11 24.14 11.29
C LYS A 534 -1.56 24.02 10.82
N GLU A 535 -1.84 24.63 9.68
CA GLU A 535 -3.17 24.69 9.07
C GLU A 535 -3.12 24.22 7.63
N PHE A 536 -4.17 23.59 7.17
CA PHE A 536 -4.30 23.09 5.80
C PHE A 536 -5.76 22.89 5.44
N ILE A 537 -6.04 22.83 4.13
CA ILE A 537 -7.36 22.54 3.59
C ILE A 537 -7.37 21.14 3.01
N ALA A 538 -8.38 20.37 3.35
CA ALA A 538 -8.58 19.03 2.82
C ALA A 538 -10.02 18.83 2.35
N GLU A 539 -10.18 18.05 1.31
CA GLU A 539 -11.47 17.53 0.92
C GLU A 539 -11.72 16.24 1.67
N VAL A 540 -12.83 16.15 2.39
CA VAL A 540 -13.15 15.04 3.27
C VAL A 540 -14.48 14.39 2.95
N LEU A 541 -14.57 13.09 3.17
CA LEU A 541 -15.80 12.31 3.16
C LEU A 541 -16.06 11.78 4.57
N ILE A 542 -17.27 12.01 5.08
CA ILE A 542 -17.68 11.50 6.39
C ILE A 542 -18.29 10.12 6.23
N LEU A 543 -17.60 9.10 6.74
CA LEU A 543 -18.06 7.71 6.69
C LEU A 543 -19.07 7.37 7.78
N SER A 544 -18.90 7.98 8.95
CA SER A 544 -19.77 7.75 10.10
C SER A 544 -19.63 8.90 11.10
N HIS A 545 -20.75 9.47 11.52
CA HIS A 545 -20.87 10.39 12.65
C HIS A 545 -22.29 10.30 13.21
N ALA A 546 -22.43 10.48 14.53
CA ALA A 546 -23.73 10.31 15.20
C ALA A 546 -24.74 11.41 14.85
N THR A 547 -24.26 12.64 14.64
CA THR A 547 -25.08 13.82 14.42
C THR A 547 -24.52 14.67 13.27
N THR A 548 -24.13 15.91 13.56
CA THR A 548 -23.54 16.87 12.62
C THR A 548 -22.17 17.32 13.12
N ILE A 549 -21.23 17.46 12.21
CA ILE A 549 -19.91 18.04 12.47
C ILE A 549 -19.95 19.51 12.09
N ARG A 550 -19.45 20.37 12.97
CA ARG A 550 -19.33 21.82 12.78
C ARG A 550 -17.90 22.28 13.06
N THR A 551 -17.65 23.57 12.86
CA THR A 551 -16.41 24.24 13.28
C THR A 551 -16.14 24.01 14.78
N LYS A 552 -14.86 24.04 15.18
CA LYS A 552 -14.36 23.71 16.54
C LYS A 552 -14.42 22.23 16.92
N TYR A 553 -14.98 21.33 16.08
CA TYR A 553 -14.92 19.88 16.29
C TYR A 553 -13.46 19.40 16.24
N GLN A 554 -13.08 18.56 17.21
CA GLN A 554 -11.73 18.01 17.30
C GLN A 554 -11.75 16.51 17.08
N ALA A 555 -10.77 16.00 16.34
CA ALA A 555 -10.58 14.59 16.12
C ALA A 555 -9.09 14.26 15.97
N MET A 556 -8.75 12.99 16.21
CA MET A 556 -7.42 12.48 15.89
C MET A 556 -7.26 12.35 14.39
N LEU A 557 -6.29 13.05 13.84
CA LEU A 557 -5.95 13.01 12.42
C LEU A 557 -4.69 12.15 12.21
N HIS A 558 -4.73 11.33 11.17
CA HIS A 558 -3.60 10.55 10.70
C HIS A 558 -3.27 10.94 9.26
N VAL A 559 -1.99 11.23 9.00
CA VAL A 559 -1.45 11.47 7.65
C VAL A 559 -0.12 10.71 7.56
N GLY A 560 -0.10 9.58 6.84
CA GLY A 560 1.04 8.67 6.91
C GLY A 560 1.43 8.35 8.36
N PRO A 561 2.67 8.56 8.79
CA PRO A 561 3.12 8.33 10.16
C PRO A 561 2.78 9.48 11.14
N VAL A 562 2.21 10.59 10.66
CA VAL A 562 1.73 11.67 11.52
C VAL A 562 0.44 11.26 12.21
N SER A 563 0.38 11.42 13.53
CA SER A 563 -0.84 11.15 14.32
C SER A 563 -0.98 12.24 15.38
N GLN A 564 -1.92 13.17 15.17
CA GLN A 564 -2.09 14.31 16.04
C GLN A 564 -3.56 14.77 16.07
N THR A 565 -4.01 15.36 17.19
CA THR A 565 -5.33 15.99 17.28
C THR A 565 -5.39 17.23 16.40
N CYS A 566 -6.45 17.34 15.61
CA CYS A 566 -6.79 18.50 14.80
C CYS A 566 -8.12 19.07 15.22
N ALA A 567 -8.26 20.40 15.08
CA ALA A 567 -9.52 21.11 15.16
C ALA A 567 -9.97 21.52 13.74
N ILE A 568 -11.25 21.42 13.48
CA ILE A 568 -11.88 21.99 12.29
C ILE A 568 -12.04 23.50 12.52
N ILE A 569 -11.42 24.32 11.68
CA ILE A 569 -11.47 25.77 11.81
C ILE A 569 -12.45 26.41 10.83
N ASP A 570 -12.66 25.80 9.67
CA ASP A 570 -13.62 26.29 8.67
C ASP A 570 -14.17 25.12 7.82
N ILE A 571 -15.37 25.29 7.26
CA ILE A 571 -16.07 24.31 6.44
C ILE A 571 -16.79 25.05 5.31
N ASP A 572 -16.82 24.48 4.11
CA ASP A 572 -17.51 25.05 2.93
C ASP A 572 -19.05 25.18 3.08
N ARG A 573 -19.60 24.72 4.19
CA ARG A 573 -21.04 24.71 4.53
C ARG A 573 -21.29 24.80 6.04
N PRO A 574 -22.52 25.06 6.50
CA PRO A 574 -22.79 25.23 7.93
C PRO A 574 -22.52 24.01 8.81
N TYR A 575 -22.65 22.81 8.24
CA TYR A 575 -22.38 21.52 8.90
C TYR A 575 -22.21 20.40 7.89
N ILE A 576 -21.59 19.30 8.32
CA ILE A 576 -21.43 18.08 7.54
C ILE A 576 -21.97 16.86 8.30
N ARG A 577 -22.49 15.87 7.57
CA ARG A 577 -23.09 14.62 8.08
C ARG A 577 -22.45 13.39 7.46
N THR A 578 -22.86 12.23 7.93
CA THR A 578 -22.49 10.94 7.34
C THR A 578 -22.89 10.89 5.86
N GLY A 579 -21.93 10.54 5.00
CA GLY A 579 -22.08 10.49 3.54
C GLY A 579 -21.74 11.81 2.82
N ASP A 580 -21.59 12.91 3.55
CA ASP A 580 -21.25 14.20 2.93
C ASP A 580 -19.77 14.25 2.54
N ARG A 581 -19.52 14.85 1.38
CA ARG A 581 -18.22 15.27 0.90
C ARG A 581 -18.12 16.78 1.02
N ALA A 582 -17.10 17.27 1.71
CA ALA A 582 -16.95 18.69 2.03
C ALA A 582 -15.48 19.12 1.98
N THR A 583 -15.27 20.41 1.74
CA THR A 583 -13.95 21.05 1.90
C THR A 583 -13.84 21.61 3.31
N VAL A 584 -12.81 21.21 4.02
CA VAL A 584 -12.62 21.52 5.45
C VAL A 584 -11.21 22.06 5.68
N ALA A 585 -11.12 23.13 6.44
CA ALA A 585 -9.87 23.66 6.94
C ALA A 585 -9.59 23.07 8.34
N PHE A 586 -8.42 22.49 8.50
CA PHE A 586 -7.94 21.87 9.74
C PHE A 586 -6.79 22.66 10.34
N ARG A 587 -6.70 22.64 11.67
CA ARG A 587 -5.57 23.16 12.43
C ARG A 587 -5.05 22.09 13.37
N PHE A 588 -3.76 21.76 13.28
CA PHE A 588 -3.09 20.91 14.27
C PHE A 588 -3.07 21.61 15.64
N VAL A 589 -3.46 20.89 16.67
CA VAL A 589 -3.56 21.47 18.03
C VAL A 589 -2.17 21.67 18.65
N GLN A 590 -1.28 20.67 18.54
CA GLN A 590 -0.02 20.68 19.27
C GLN A 590 1.10 21.42 18.51
N ARG A 591 1.39 21.03 17.26
CA ARG A 591 2.57 21.48 16.53
C ARG A 591 2.34 21.46 15.02
N PRO A 592 3.14 22.23 14.26
CA PRO A 592 3.13 22.12 12.81
C PRO A 592 3.71 20.79 12.35
N GLU A 593 3.29 20.31 11.19
CA GLU A 593 3.76 19.08 10.57
C GLU A 593 4.14 19.31 9.10
N PHE A 594 4.98 18.42 8.58
CA PHE A 594 5.31 18.41 7.16
C PHE A 594 4.18 17.72 6.40
N LEU A 595 3.57 18.42 5.47
CA LEU A 595 2.46 17.95 4.65
C LEU A 595 2.66 18.33 3.20
N CYS A 596 2.24 17.43 2.31
CA CYS A 596 2.18 17.67 0.88
C CYS A 596 0.73 17.68 0.39
N VAL A 597 0.47 18.51 -0.62
CA VAL A 597 -0.83 18.46 -1.33
C VAL A 597 -1.04 17.06 -1.87
N GLY A 598 -2.20 16.42 -1.66
CA GLY A 598 -2.59 15.06 -2.04
C GLY A 598 -2.20 13.98 -1.06
N ASP A 599 -1.64 14.33 0.09
CA ASP A 599 -1.52 13.38 1.17
C ASP A 599 -2.92 12.92 1.61
N ARG A 600 -3.05 11.62 1.83
CA ARG A 600 -4.30 11.04 2.33
C ARG A 600 -4.41 11.24 3.82
N ILE A 601 -5.57 11.67 4.24
CA ILE A 601 -5.88 11.85 5.66
C ILE A 601 -6.98 10.89 6.10
N LEU A 602 -6.84 10.40 7.31
CA LEU A 602 -7.88 9.69 8.04
C LEU A 602 -8.10 10.43 9.36
N PHE A 603 -9.32 10.88 9.63
CA PHE A 603 -9.65 11.44 10.92
C PHE A 603 -10.66 10.58 11.67
N ARG A 604 -10.50 10.54 12.99
CA ARG A 604 -11.27 9.66 13.86
C ARG A 604 -11.46 10.24 15.25
N GLU A 605 -12.70 10.15 15.75
CA GLU A 605 -13.06 10.45 17.14
C GLU A 605 -14.19 9.51 17.56
N GLY A 606 -13.93 8.61 18.53
CA GLY A 606 -14.90 7.61 18.93
C GLY A 606 -15.45 6.81 17.73
N ARG A 607 -16.74 6.99 17.43
CA ARG A 607 -17.40 6.37 16.26
C ARG A 607 -17.32 7.21 14.99
N THR A 608 -16.89 8.47 15.09
CA THR A 608 -16.70 9.35 13.93
C THR A 608 -15.54 8.86 13.11
N LYS A 609 -15.75 8.74 11.81
CA LYS A 609 -14.75 8.34 10.83
C LYS A 609 -14.88 9.22 9.61
N GLY A 610 -13.78 9.74 9.15
CA GLY A 610 -13.71 10.50 7.93
C GLY A 610 -12.40 10.25 7.21
N LEU A 611 -12.46 10.36 5.90
CA LEU A 611 -11.34 10.23 4.99
C LEU A 611 -11.19 11.50 4.20
N GLY A 612 -9.99 11.80 3.77
CA GLY A 612 -9.78 12.96 2.93
C GLY A 612 -8.45 12.94 2.19
N ILE A 613 -8.27 14.00 1.44
CA ILE A 613 -7.04 14.31 0.73
C ILE A 613 -6.69 15.77 0.95
N VAL A 614 -5.43 16.07 1.24
CA VAL A 614 -4.93 17.44 1.38
C VAL A 614 -5.01 18.13 0.02
N LYS A 615 -5.77 19.21 -0.08
CA LYS A 615 -5.93 20.04 -1.30
C LYS A 615 -4.97 21.21 -1.33
N GLN A 616 -4.77 21.81 -0.17
CA GLN A 616 -3.90 22.98 -0.02
C GLN A 616 -3.23 22.94 1.35
N VAL A 617 -1.97 23.29 1.38
CA VAL A 617 -1.20 23.51 2.60
C VAL A 617 -1.24 24.99 2.99
N GLY A 618 -1.50 25.26 4.27
CA GLY A 618 -1.81 26.61 4.76
C GLY A 618 -3.31 26.94 4.59
N TYR A 619 -3.79 27.86 5.42
CA TYR A 619 -5.16 28.39 5.37
C TYR A 619 -5.10 29.92 5.50
N ASP A 620 -5.84 30.61 4.66
CA ASP A 620 -5.98 32.05 4.68
C ASP A 620 -7.33 32.45 5.27
N SER A 621 -7.33 32.92 6.51
CA SER A 621 -8.55 33.33 7.22
C SER A 621 -9.26 34.53 6.59
N THR A 622 -8.63 35.26 5.68
CA THR A 622 -9.25 36.37 4.95
C THR A 622 -10.18 35.87 3.83
N LYS A 623 -10.02 34.59 3.44
CA LYS A 623 -10.79 33.92 2.39
C LYS A 623 -11.49 32.68 2.97
N PRO A 624 -12.56 32.87 3.76
CA PRO A 624 -13.27 31.74 4.36
C PRO A 624 -13.86 30.81 3.29
N LEU A 625 -13.90 29.50 3.60
CA LEU A 625 -14.49 28.49 2.72
C LEU A 625 -16.00 28.66 2.56
N ASN A 626 -16.66 29.21 3.60
CA ASN A 626 -18.07 29.59 3.56
C ASN A 626 -18.21 31.12 3.86
N PRO A 627 -18.30 31.96 2.83
CA PRO A 627 -18.43 33.40 3.02
C PRO A 627 -19.72 33.81 3.76
N ASP A 628 -20.77 32.99 3.69
CA ASP A 628 -22.10 33.25 4.28
C ASP A 628 -22.22 32.75 5.73
N ALA A 629 -21.13 32.20 6.31
CA ALA A 629 -21.18 31.76 7.69
C ALA A 629 -21.33 32.95 8.65
N PRO A 630 -22.19 32.88 9.67
CA PRO A 630 -22.29 33.91 10.68
C PRO A 630 -20.95 34.08 11.38
N LYS A 631 -20.37 35.27 11.32
CA LYS A 631 -19.10 35.58 12.01
C LYS A 631 -19.38 35.53 13.51
N ASP A 632 -18.66 34.63 14.23
CA ASP A 632 -18.66 34.65 15.70
C ASP A 632 -18.03 35.97 16.18
N GLU A 633 -18.84 36.84 16.77
CA GLU A 633 -18.44 38.18 17.28
C GLU A 633 -17.46 38.13 18.49
N THR A 634 -16.88 36.99 18.81
CA THR A 634 -16.11 36.80 20.07
C THR A 634 -14.61 37.04 19.96
N GLU A 635 -14.04 37.48 18.84
CA GLU A 635 -12.58 37.77 18.75
C GLU A 635 -12.21 39.26 18.60
N SER A 636 -13.13 40.21 18.74
CA SER A 636 -12.83 41.66 18.73
C SER A 636 -12.78 42.30 20.13
N GLY A 637 -12.45 41.55 21.16
CA GLY A 637 -12.21 42.06 22.50
C GLY A 637 -10.82 42.66 22.67
N VAL A 638 -10.53 43.76 21.98
CA VAL A 638 -9.44 44.66 22.40
C VAL A 638 -9.77 45.20 23.78
N VAL A 639 -9.13 44.70 24.80
CA VAL A 639 -9.13 45.25 26.15
C VAL A 639 -8.64 46.70 26.09
N LYS A 640 -9.55 47.64 26.05
CA LYS A 640 -9.24 49.04 26.37
C LYS A 640 -8.98 49.11 27.89
N THR A 641 -7.74 49.08 28.28
CA THR A 641 -7.30 49.48 29.62
C THR A 641 -7.55 50.98 29.79
N SER A 642 -8.64 51.30 30.45
CA SER A 642 -8.86 52.65 30.95
C SER A 642 -7.92 52.90 32.11
N THR A 643 -6.85 53.64 31.91
CA THR A 643 -6.03 54.25 32.93
C THR A 643 -6.88 55.36 33.61
N LYS A 644 -7.48 55.03 34.74
CA LYS A 644 -7.96 56.08 35.71
C LYS A 644 -6.75 56.56 36.50
N ALA A 645 -6.37 57.79 36.24
CA ALA A 645 -5.46 58.56 37.08
C ALA A 645 -6.09 58.74 38.46
N VAL A 646 -5.41 58.22 39.48
CA VAL A 646 -5.70 58.54 40.90
C VAL A 646 -4.86 59.75 41.25
N THR A 647 -5.48 60.90 41.35
CA THR A 647 -4.95 62.10 41.96
C THR A 647 -4.95 61.89 43.46
N SER A 648 -3.76 61.91 44.07
CA SER A 648 -3.56 62.01 45.50
C SER A 648 -3.79 63.44 45.99
N GLN A 649 -4.67 63.65 46.98
CA GLN A 649 -4.64 64.79 47.87
C GLN A 649 -4.60 64.31 49.31
N ALA A 650 -3.64 64.93 50.05
CA ALA A 650 -3.41 64.98 51.49
C ALA A 650 -2.84 63.73 52.16
#